data_190476212663297a18306a36cdc37e39
#
_entry.id   190476212663297a18306a36cdc37e39
#
_cell.length_a   1.000
_cell.length_b   1.000
_cell.length_c   1.000
_cell.angle_alpha   90.00
_cell.angle_beta   90.00
_cell.angle_gamma   90.00
#
_symmetry.space_group_name_H-M   'P 1'
#
loop_
_entity.id
_entity.type
_entity.pdbx_description
1 polymer ?
#
loop_
_entity_poly.entity_id
_entity_poly.type
_entity_poly.pdbx_seq_one_letter_code
_entity_poly.pdbx_strand_id
1 'polypeptide(L)'
;MIKESCFTEIKKNENVKSLYTKKGFYIILILLMGFQLNAKGNTIYSNRDMAERGDTIRKTIPYTLPWDDMPIDLSFIYAKEKPAGKHGFLKVDGDKFVFEDGTAARFWGTCFNSAQSFPSHEHSAKVAKRLAKIGVNIVRFHQLDAEWSTPNIFQFTKGENKVNTMSFDPVSIDRLDYLIYCLKQEGTYIHMDLLTYRRFKTGDGVEAADKLGDAAKPYSTYNRRLIELQKKFNYDLWTHINPYTGLAYKDDPAIVLVEVTNECDLFTQKVTLEPYRTELEGMYRKWAEGKKVKIARDKVDFTKSDKTMLEFFVDVTKDYYTEMIQHMRETGVKIPITGTNWSRNGSHLSSQMVTNHTDSHAYWYSWSWKADDKKFQNDQMTGSVNNMLPGLAFNRVADKPFFVSEWDNPWPNEWRAESSLLMASVGAFQGWGGFAIHTYRYSRDENIDMIGKPITSDAIGGVFYRGGVFDTFNDPAKFGLFYHAALLFRRGDIKPAGKTVAIKVDDLSVSPGIKALQLTAEQNRVEMVLPGVTAKGVVVSPDKAVVDVEKGEVLSDTKELYRNLKKKIGWIDTPNTKAIYGLVGKEGEMTLTNLKINVKTDFATVALSTLTNEPIKSSTNMLLTAVGRADNTNSKYNADHTKQLDVGEGPIQVEIIEAAIEITTDKSNLRVMAINPQGFITGYIPSEYKDGIFRFEIGKAYQSMYYLIQSL
;
A
#
# COMPACT_ATOMS: atom_id res chain seq x y z
N MET A 1 -23.42 48.45 24.94
CA MET A 1 -22.59 48.88 26.06
C MET A 1 -21.74 47.66 26.39
N ILE A 2 -20.62 47.56 25.87
CA ILE A 2 -19.26 47.99 26.16
C ILE A 2 -18.43 47.89 24.89
N LYS A 3 -18.15 48.99 24.24
CA LYS A 3 -17.05 49.28 23.35
C LYS A 3 -16.12 50.18 24.14
N GLU A 4 -14.83 50.12 23.82
CA GLU A 4 -13.76 51.01 24.32
C GLU A 4 -12.99 50.47 25.54
N SER A 5 -11.88 49.73 25.23
CA SER A 5 -10.60 49.90 25.91
C SER A 5 -9.56 48.96 25.28
N CYS A 6 -8.83 49.43 24.27
CA CYS A 6 -7.51 48.93 23.83
C CYS A 6 -6.93 49.83 22.72
N PHE A 7 -6.92 51.16 23.00
CA PHE A 7 -6.21 52.13 22.17
C PHE A 7 -5.56 53.19 23.05
N THR A 8 -4.56 52.83 23.82
CA THR A 8 -3.66 53.79 24.45
C THR A 8 -2.44 53.07 25.00
N GLU A 9 -1.45 52.84 24.13
CA GLU A 9 -0.04 52.69 24.54
C GLU A 9 0.85 52.45 23.31
N ILE A 10 0.83 53.40 22.35
CA ILE A 10 1.93 53.60 21.38
C ILE A 10 2.00 55.09 21.10
N LYS A 11 2.56 55.84 22.06
CA LYS A 11 3.14 57.18 21.82
C LYS A 11 4.25 57.36 22.82
N LYS A 12 5.49 56.97 22.39
CA LYS A 12 6.78 57.54 22.83
C LYS A 12 7.89 56.65 22.28
N ASN A 13 8.30 56.89 21.06
CA ASN A 13 9.70 56.86 20.67
C ASN A 13 9.83 57.55 19.29
N GLU A 14 9.90 58.84 19.33
CA GLU A 14 10.36 59.66 18.22
C GLU A 14 11.90 59.56 18.24
N ASN A 15 12.47 58.62 17.49
CA ASN A 15 13.86 58.66 17.04
C ASN A 15 14.20 57.52 16.04
N VAL A 16 13.29 57.27 15.07
CA VAL A 16 13.61 56.44 13.87
C VAL A 16 12.91 57.05 12.65
N LYS A 17 13.26 58.29 12.34
CA LYS A 17 12.96 58.91 11.05
C LYS A 17 14.23 59.50 10.47
N SER A 18 15.19 58.70 10.04
CA SER A 18 16.29 59.15 9.17
C SER A 18 17.16 58.01 8.62
N LEU A 19 16.58 56.88 8.22
CA LEU A 19 17.38 55.83 7.56
C LEU A 19 16.64 55.06 6.45
N TYR A 20 15.56 55.68 5.94
CA TYR A 20 14.75 55.09 4.82
C TYR A 20 14.82 55.98 3.59
N THR A 21 16.00 56.20 3.01
CA THR A 21 16.10 56.67 1.62
C THR A 21 17.58 56.52 1.19
N LYS A 22 17.97 55.39 0.69
CA LYS A 22 19.06 55.10 -0.24
C LYS A 22 19.69 53.66 -0.10
N LYS A 23 19.35 52.91 0.95
CA LYS A 23 19.83 51.51 1.05
C LYS A 23 18.76 50.47 0.73
N GLY A 24 17.46 50.81 0.65
CA GLY A 24 16.36 49.90 0.30
C GLY A 24 16.34 49.46 -1.17
N PHE A 25 16.84 50.33 -2.06
CA PHE A 25 16.86 50.02 -3.49
C PHE A 25 17.97 49.01 -3.89
N TYR A 26 19.08 48.98 -3.14
CA TYR A 26 20.16 48.06 -3.39
C TYR A 26 19.89 46.66 -2.81
N ILE A 27 19.13 46.54 -1.74
CA ILE A 27 18.79 45.26 -1.12
C ILE A 27 17.70 44.56 -1.94
N ILE A 28 16.76 45.30 -2.53
CA ILE A 28 15.73 44.74 -3.43
C ILE A 28 16.35 44.33 -4.78
N LEU A 29 17.38 45.05 -5.29
CA LEU A 29 18.08 44.67 -6.51
C LEU A 29 19.01 43.45 -6.29
N ILE A 30 19.56 43.27 -5.10
CA ILE A 30 20.37 42.09 -4.74
C ILE A 30 19.46 40.87 -4.50
N LEU A 31 18.25 41.03 -3.96
CA LEU A 31 17.26 39.98 -3.83
C LEU A 31 16.63 39.60 -5.19
N LEU A 32 16.46 40.54 -6.12
CA LEU A 32 15.98 40.24 -7.48
C LEU A 32 17.08 39.68 -8.39
N MET A 33 18.35 39.98 -8.15
CA MET A 33 19.46 39.32 -8.87
C MET A 33 19.84 37.96 -8.24
N GLY A 34 19.48 37.68 -6.99
CA GLY A 34 19.66 36.37 -6.35
C GLY A 34 18.67 35.32 -6.80
N PHE A 35 17.55 35.72 -7.44
CA PHE A 35 16.54 34.77 -7.94
C PHE A 35 16.70 34.38 -9.44
N GLN A 36 17.70 34.87 -10.13
CA GLN A 36 17.99 34.49 -11.52
C GLN A 36 19.21 33.60 -11.74
N LEU A 37 19.81 33.07 -10.68
CA LEU A 37 20.92 32.13 -10.81
C LEU A 37 20.71 30.94 -9.86
N ASN A 38 20.01 29.93 -10.35
CA ASN A 38 20.31 28.51 -10.17
C ASN A 38 19.14 27.62 -10.61
N ALA A 39 18.78 27.69 -11.89
CA ALA A 39 18.18 26.54 -12.55
C ALA A 39 19.26 25.55 -12.99
N LYS A 40 20.23 25.27 -12.12
CA LYS A 40 21.00 24.02 -12.20
C LYS A 40 20.13 22.96 -11.56
N GLY A 41 19.61 22.03 -12.37
CA GLY A 41 18.84 20.90 -11.87
C GLY A 41 19.58 20.27 -10.69
N ASN A 42 18.91 20.23 -9.53
CA ASN A 42 19.43 19.51 -8.37
C ASN A 42 19.51 18.04 -8.74
N THR A 43 20.59 17.38 -8.40
CA THR A 43 20.74 15.93 -8.60
C THR A 43 20.28 15.19 -7.35
N ILE A 44 19.64 14.04 -7.51
CA ILE A 44 19.18 13.18 -6.40
C ILE A 44 20.38 12.74 -5.54
N TYR A 45 21.53 12.49 -6.18
CA TYR A 45 22.77 12.09 -5.52
C TYR A 45 23.84 13.15 -5.74
N SER A 46 24.86 13.19 -4.87
CA SER A 46 26.01 14.04 -5.15
C SER A 46 26.72 13.55 -6.43
N ASN A 47 27.27 14.49 -7.21
CA ASN A 47 28.01 14.14 -8.41
C ASN A 47 29.18 13.15 -8.14
N ARG A 48 29.73 13.19 -6.93
CA ARG A 48 30.80 12.29 -6.51
C ARG A 48 30.30 10.86 -6.33
N ASP A 49 29.16 10.68 -5.61
CA ASP A 49 28.58 9.35 -5.37
C ASP A 49 28.16 8.68 -6.69
N MET A 50 27.67 9.47 -7.64
CA MET A 50 27.28 8.96 -8.96
C MET A 50 28.49 8.58 -9.83
N ALA A 51 29.57 9.36 -9.76
CA ALA A 51 30.80 9.06 -10.47
C ALA A 51 31.48 7.79 -9.95
N GLU A 52 31.47 7.59 -8.62
CA GLU A 52 32.00 6.37 -8.00
C GLU A 52 31.20 5.11 -8.37
N ARG A 53 29.89 5.24 -8.65
CA ARG A 53 29.02 4.16 -9.10
C ARG A 53 29.02 3.97 -10.63
N GLY A 54 29.64 4.86 -11.39
CA GLY A 54 29.56 4.88 -12.85
C GLY A 54 28.20 5.33 -13.39
N ASP A 55 27.37 5.96 -12.55
CA ASP A 55 26.04 6.44 -12.93
C ASP A 55 26.13 7.75 -13.76
N THR A 56 25.19 7.91 -14.70
CA THR A 56 25.03 9.18 -15.40
C THR A 56 24.48 10.26 -14.47
N ILE A 57 24.92 11.51 -14.60
CA ILE A 57 24.36 12.64 -13.87
C ILE A 57 22.87 12.77 -14.21
N ARG A 58 22.01 12.71 -13.19
CA ARG A 58 20.56 12.76 -13.34
C ARG A 58 20.04 14.19 -13.24
N LYS A 59 19.11 14.52 -14.11
CA LYS A 59 18.31 15.75 -14.01
C LYS A 59 17.08 15.47 -13.18
N THR A 60 16.74 16.37 -12.29
CA THR A 60 15.57 16.24 -11.40
C THR A 60 14.73 17.50 -11.38
N ILE A 61 13.46 17.33 -10.98
CA ILE A 61 12.55 18.42 -10.63
C ILE A 61 12.05 18.23 -9.21
N PRO A 62 11.77 19.32 -8.46
CA PRO A 62 11.19 19.23 -7.15
C PRO A 62 9.74 18.73 -7.21
N TYR A 63 9.38 17.87 -6.27
CA TYR A 63 8.04 17.36 -6.08
C TYR A 63 7.45 17.93 -4.79
N THR A 64 6.61 18.96 -4.93
CA THR A 64 6.05 19.76 -3.83
C THR A 64 4.53 19.65 -3.77
N LEU A 65 4.00 18.47 -4.01
CA LEU A 65 2.56 18.21 -4.02
C LEU A 65 1.91 18.64 -2.71
N PRO A 66 0.85 19.47 -2.74
CA PRO A 66 -0.01 19.72 -1.59
C PRO A 66 -0.61 18.39 -1.11
N TRP A 67 -0.62 18.19 0.21
CA TRP A 67 -1.06 16.90 0.75
C TRP A 67 -2.57 16.65 0.60
N ASP A 68 -3.38 17.70 0.48
CA ASP A 68 -4.84 17.66 0.37
C ASP A 68 -5.36 17.73 -1.07
N ASP A 69 -4.48 17.71 -2.05
CA ASP A 69 -4.86 17.70 -3.46
C ASP A 69 -3.97 16.77 -4.30
N MET A 70 -4.41 16.47 -5.51
CA MET A 70 -3.73 15.63 -6.49
C MET A 70 -3.72 16.32 -7.85
N PRO A 71 -2.64 16.18 -8.66
CA PRO A 71 -2.53 16.87 -9.94
C PRO A 71 -3.56 16.39 -10.98
N ILE A 72 -4.05 15.16 -10.85
CA ILE A 72 -5.05 14.57 -11.74
C ILE A 72 -6.22 14.06 -10.91
N ASP A 73 -7.43 14.19 -11.42
CA ASP A 73 -8.65 13.71 -10.77
C ASP A 73 -9.26 12.55 -11.57
N LEU A 74 -9.23 11.33 -11.01
CA LEU A 74 -9.92 10.15 -11.55
C LEU A 74 -11.32 9.94 -10.96
N SER A 75 -11.74 10.73 -9.98
CA SER A 75 -12.99 10.47 -9.24
C SER A 75 -14.22 10.51 -10.14
N PHE A 76 -14.16 11.24 -11.27
CA PHE A 76 -15.24 11.29 -12.24
C PHE A 76 -15.49 9.94 -12.94
N ILE A 77 -14.45 9.13 -13.14
CA ILE A 77 -14.57 7.79 -13.75
C ILE A 77 -15.42 6.88 -12.84
N TYR A 78 -15.29 7.07 -11.53
CA TYR A 78 -15.94 6.27 -10.51
C TYR A 78 -17.13 6.96 -9.83
N ALA A 79 -17.62 8.07 -10.39
CA ALA A 79 -18.72 8.85 -9.79
C ALA A 79 -19.98 8.01 -9.53
N LYS A 80 -20.25 7.02 -10.38
CA LYS A 80 -21.39 6.11 -10.21
C LYS A 80 -21.25 5.13 -9.04
N GLU A 81 -20.07 5.00 -8.45
CA GLU A 81 -19.80 4.13 -7.29
C GLU A 81 -20.02 4.84 -5.95
N LYS A 82 -20.29 6.14 -5.94
CA LYS A 82 -20.56 6.94 -4.75
C LYS A 82 -22.03 6.89 -4.34
N PRO A 83 -22.35 6.86 -3.03
CA PRO A 83 -21.46 6.59 -1.91
C PRO A 83 -21.10 5.10 -1.81
N ALA A 84 -20.04 4.77 -1.05
CA ALA A 84 -19.72 3.37 -0.75
C ALA A 84 -20.88 2.71 0.02
N GLY A 85 -21.10 1.42 -0.25
CA GLY A 85 -22.21 0.66 0.35
C GLY A 85 -23.52 0.67 -0.45
N LYS A 86 -23.63 1.46 -1.52
CA LYS A 86 -24.86 1.48 -2.34
C LYS A 86 -25.20 0.17 -3.04
N HIS A 87 -24.22 -0.73 -3.21
CA HIS A 87 -24.38 -2.05 -3.80
C HIS A 87 -24.75 -3.14 -2.76
N GLY A 88 -25.04 -2.73 -1.51
CA GLY A 88 -25.29 -3.65 -0.40
C GLY A 88 -24.01 -4.21 0.20
N PHE A 89 -24.14 -5.26 1.03
CA PHE A 89 -23.01 -5.89 1.70
C PHE A 89 -22.13 -6.70 0.74
N LEU A 90 -20.84 -6.71 1.04
CA LEU A 90 -19.89 -7.59 0.35
C LEU A 90 -20.14 -9.05 0.74
N LYS A 91 -20.11 -9.93 -0.25
CA LYS A 91 -20.25 -11.38 -0.11
C LYS A 91 -19.12 -12.13 -0.82
N VAL A 92 -18.99 -13.40 -0.50
CA VAL A 92 -18.10 -14.34 -1.19
C VAL A 92 -18.92 -15.18 -2.18
N ASP A 93 -18.47 -15.23 -3.43
CA ASP A 93 -18.97 -16.11 -4.48
C ASP A 93 -17.81 -16.91 -5.06
N GLY A 94 -17.62 -18.13 -4.56
CA GLY A 94 -16.47 -18.97 -4.87
C GLY A 94 -15.16 -18.26 -4.50
N ASP A 95 -14.33 -17.97 -5.49
CA ASP A 95 -13.03 -17.32 -5.32
C ASP A 95 -13.06 -15.80 -5.60
N LYS A 96 -14.22 -15.18 -5.52
CA LYS A 96 -14.44 -13.76 -5.81
C LYS A 96 -15.19 -13.05 -4.70
N PHE A 97 -14.96 -11.76 -4.58
CA PHE A 97 -15.84 -10.86 -3.85
C PHE A 97 -16.90 -10.29 -4.80
N VAL A 98 -18.14 -10.26 -4.33
CA VAL A 98 -19.29 -9.67 -5.03
C VAL A 98 -20.16 -8.91 -4.05
N PHE A 99 -20.81 -7.84 -4.49
CA PHE A 99 -21.82 -7.17 -3.69
C PHE A 99 -23.17 -7.87 -3.76
N GLU A 100 -24.11 -7.51 -2.87
CA GLU A 100 -25.44 -8.11 -2.81
C GLU A 100 -26.23 -8.00 -4.12
N ASP A 101 -26.04 -6.93 -4.88
CA ASP A 101 -26.67 -6.70 -6.18
C ASP A 101 -25.97 -7.45 -7.34
N GLY A 102 -24.95 -8.27 -7.06
CA GLY A 102 -24.18 -9.02 -8.05
C GLY A 102 -23.01 -8.21 -8.69
N THR A 103 -22.82 -6.95 -8.33
CA THR A 103 -21.69 -6.16 -8.82
C THR A 103 -20.38 -6.78 -8.35
N ALA A 104 -19.44 -6.98 -9.28
CA ALA A 104 -18.09 -7.47 -8.95
C ALA A 104 -17.32 -6.47 -8.10
N ALA A 105 -16.70 -6.92 -7.02
CA ALA A 105 -15.93 -6.07 -6.12
C ALA A 105 -14.42 -6.21 -6.39
N ARG A 106 -13.77 -5.07 -6.61
CA ARG A 106 -12.30 -4.95 -6.77
C ARG A 106 -11.81 -3.75 -6.01
N PHE A 107 -10.80 -3.94 -5.17
CA PHE A 107 -10.33 -2.91 -4.26
C PHE A 107 -8.86 -2.56 -4.49
N TRP A 108 -8.60 -1.28 -4.75
CA TRP A 108 -7.26 -0.71 -4.82
C TRP A 108 -7.12 0.37 -3.76
N GLY A 109 -6.23 0.18 -2.79
CA GLY A 109 -6.26 1.00 -1.59
C GLY A 109 -4.96 1.19 -0.86
N THR A 110 -5.09 1.69 0.36
CA THR A 110 -4.00 2.00 1.27
C THR A 110 -4.38 1.69 2.71
N CYS A 111 -3.38 1.50 3.57
CA CYS A 111 -3.58 1.44 5.01
C CYS A 111 -3.57 2.84 5.62
N PHE A 112 -4.39 3.04 6.65
CA PHE A 112 -4.26 4.13 7.60
C PHE A 112 -3.77 3.57 8.91
N ASN A 113 -2.58 4.03 9.33
CA ASN A 113 -1.88 3.47 10.46
C ASN A 113 -1.99 4.36 11.70
N SER A 114 -2.28 3.75 12.85
CA SER A 114 -2.16 4.39 14.16
C SER A 114 -2.90 5.73 14.22
N ALA A 115 -2.21 6.79 14.65
CA ALA A 115 -2.76 8.14 14.82
C ALA A 115 -3.41 8.72 13.57
N GLN A 116 -3.06 8.27 12.37
CA GLN A 116 -3.69 8.74 11.13
C GLN A 116 -5.17 8.37 11.04
N SER A 117 -5.61 7.33 11.74
CA SER A 117 -7.02 6.93 11.78
C SER A 117 -7.91 7.91 12.59
N PHE A 118 -7.33 8.91 13.23
CA PHE A 118 -8.01 9.85 14.11
C PHE A 118 -7.71 11.33 13.76
N PRO A 119 -7.78 11.74 12.48
CA PRO A 119 -7.50 13.12 12.07
C PRO A 119 -8.63 14.07 12.50
N SER A 120 -8.43 15.38 12.34
CA SER A 120 -9.52 16.35 12.50
C SER A 120 -10.61 16.15 11.44
N HIS A 121 -11.80 16.67 11.68
CA HIS A 121 -12.91 16.62 10.71
C HIS A 121 -12.52 17.30 9.38
N GLU A 122 -11.84 18.46 9.45
CA GLU A 122 -11.36 19.14 8.25
C GLU A 122 -10.41 18.28 7.45
N HIS A 123 -9.44 17.67 8.12
CA HIS A 123 -8.46 16.78 7.49
C HIS A 123 -9.13 15.54 6.88
N SER A 124 -10.10 14.94 7.59
CA SER A 124 -10.87 13.78 7.10
C SER A 124 -11.54 14.05 5.76
N ALA A 125 -12.19 15.21 5.62
CA ALA A 125 -12.86 15.59 4.38
C ALA A 125 -11.87 15.77 3.20
N LYS A 126 -10.70 16.36 3.47
CA LYS A 126 -9.66 16.57 2.45
C LYS A 126 -9.02 15.26 2.01
N VAL A 127 -8.61 14.42 2.94
CA VAL A 127 -7.93 13.15 2.61
C VAL A 127 -8.86 12.18 1.88
N ALA A 128 -10.14 12.13 2.23
CA ALA A 128 -11.12 11.29 1.54
C ALA A 128 -11.26 11.68 0.06
N LYS A 129 -11.37 12.99 -0.23
CA LYS A 129 -11.40 13.51 -1.61
C LYS A 129 -10.12 13.19 -2.36
N ARG A 130 -8.97 13.40 -1.73
CA ARG A 130 -7.67 13.12 -2.33
C ARG A 130 -7.52 11.66 -2.73
N LEU A 131 -7.92 10.73 -1.86
CA LEU A 131 -7.89 9.30 -2.15
C LEU A 131 -8.80 8.92 -3.33
N ALA A 132 -10.01 9.49 -3.39
CA ALA A 132 -10.91 9.29 -4.53
C ALA A 132 -10.31 9.79 -5.85
N LYS A 133 -9.65 10.97 -5.84
CA LYS A 133 -8.97 11.53 -7.03
C LYS A 133 -7.89 10.63 -7.57
N ILE A 134 -7.12 9.97 -6.71
CA ILE A 134 -6.05 9.04 -7.15
C ILE A 134 -6.56 7.63 -7.50
N GLY A 135 -7.85 7.37 -7.36
CA GLY A 135 -8.48 6.12 -7.71
C GLY A 135 -8.51 5.07 -6.59
N VAL A 136 -8.18 5.44 -5.36
CA VAL A 136 -8.33 4.57 -4.17
C VAL A 136 -9.80 4.37 -3.85
N ASN A 137 -10.21 3.11 -3.55
CA ASN A 137 -11.57 2.79 -3.13
C ASN A 137 -11.66 1.87 -1.91
N ILE A 138 -10.56 1.63 -1.22
CA ILE A 138 -10.56 0.96 0.08
C ILE A 138 -9.47 1.54 0.99
N VAL A 139 -9.81 1.73 2.26
CA VAL A 139 -8.86 2.04 3.33
C VAL A 139 -8.92 0.95 4.37
N ARG A 140 -7.77 0.33 4.68
CA ARG A 140 -7.60 -0.56 5.81
C ARG A 140 -7.22 0.25 7.04
N PHE A 141 -8.07 0.28 8.05
CA PHE A 141 -7.76 0.85 9.35
C PHE A 141 -6.91 -0.14 10.15
N HIS A 142 -5.62 0.15 10.22
CA HIS A 142 -4.61 -0.66 10.87
C HIS A 142 -4.08 0.03 12.12
N GLN A 143 -3.76 -0.75 13.16
CA GLN A 143 -3.16 -0.23 14.39
C GLN A 143 -4.05 0.78 15.17
N LEU A 144 -5.38 0.62 15.11
CA LEU A 144 -6.29 1.45 15.89
C LEU A 144 -6.01 1.35 17.40
N ASP A 145 -5.54 0.18 17.86
CA ASP A 145 -5.30 -0.22 19.23
C ASP A 145 -3.84 -0.06 19.70
N ALA A 146 -2.98 0.55 18.87
CA ALA A 146 -1.54 0.64 19.11
C ALA A 146 -1.20 1.63 20.25
N GLU A 147 -0.70 1.13 21.38
CA GLU A 147 -0.32 1.98 22.52
C GLU A 147 0.90 2.88 22.26
N TRP A 148 1.82 2.44 21.41
CA TRP A 148 3.00 3.23 21.05
C TRP A 148 2.66 4.50 20.24
N SER A 149 1.42 4.60 19.78
CA SER A 149 0.90 5.76 19.05
C SER A 149 -0.18 6.47 19.88
N THR A 150 -0.21 7.80 19.84
CA THR A 150 -1.26 8.63 20.39
C THR A 150 -1.63 9.71 19.39
N PRO A 151 -2.91 9.83 18.99
CA PRO A 151 -4.07 9.08 19.50
C PRO A 151 -4.09 7.61 19.06
N ASN A 152 -4.84 6.82 19.85
CA ASN A 152 -5.31 5.48 19.49
C ASN A 152 -6.76 5.33 19.97
N ILE A 153 -7.42 4.22 19.71
CA ILE A 153 -8.85 4.06 20.01
C ILE A 153 -9.18 4.11 21.51
N PHE A 154 -8.22 3.83 22.39
CA PHE A 154 -8.39 3.86 23.84
C PHE A 154 -7.97 5.19 24.47
N GLN A 155 -7.19 6.00 23.75
CA GLN A 155 -6.57 7.19 24.31
C GLN A 155 -6.30 8.23 23.22
N PHE A 156 -6.88 9.42 23.37
CA PHE A 156 -6.65 10.54 22.45
C PHE A 156 -5.45 11.40 22.84
N THR A 157 -5.29 11.70 24.14
CA THR A 157 -4.24 12.62 24.62
C THR A 157 -3.02 11.87 25.11
N LYS A 158 -1.83 12.27 24.66
CA LYS A 158 -0.57 11.69 25.13
C LYS A 158 -0.36 11.97 26.61
N GLY A 159 0.13 10.98 27.35
CA GLY A 159 0.45 11.11 28.78
C GLY A 159 -0.70 10.78 29.73
N GLU A 160 -1.89 10.47 29.25
CA GLU A 160 -2.94 9.90 30.09
C GLU A 160 -2.51 8.52 30.59
N ASN A 161 -2.70 8.29 31.88
CA ASN A 161 -2.38 7.00 32.49
C ASN A 161 -3.60 6.07 32.48
N LYS A 162 -3.89 5.44 31.35
CA LYS A 162 -4.97 4.45 31.24
C LYS A 162 -4.55 3.16 31.92
N VAL A 163 -5.32 2.72 32.91
CA VAL A 163 -5.04 1.49 33.69
C VAL A 163 -5.61 0.22 33.04
N ASN A 164 -6.50 0.36 32.06
CA ASN A 164 -7.10 -0.72 31.27
C ASN A 164 -7.41 -0.26 29.83
N THR A 165 -7.84 -1.20 29.01
CA THR A 165 -8.25 -0.99 27.60
C THR A 165 -9.69 -1.46 27.36
N MET A 166 -10.59 -1.19 28.33
CA MET A 166 -11.95 -1.73 28.37
C MET A 166 -12.98 -0.85 27.66
N SER A 167 -12.66 0.39 27.32
CA SER A 167 -13.55 1.34 26.66
C SER A 167 -12.82 2.21 25.65
N PHE A 168 -13.54 2.65 24.63
CA PHE A 168 -13.02 3.58 23.63
C PHE A 168 -12.92 5.00 24.22
N ASP A 169 -11.94 5.75 23.71
CA ASP A 169 -11.83 7.17 23.97
C ASP A 169 -12.89 7.92 23.14
N PRO A 170 -13.70 8.80 23.75
CA PRO A 170 -14.81 9.45 23.05
C PRO A 170 -14.36 10.39 21.92
N VAL A 171 -13.18 11.01 22.02
CA VAL A 171 -12.66 11.88 20.94
C VAL A 171 -12.08 11.03 19.81
N SER A 172 -11.40 9.94 20.14
CA SER A 172 -10.86 9.04 19.14
C SER A 172 -11.97 8.40 18.31
N ILE A 173 -13.02 7.90 18.95
CA ILE A 173 -14.13 7.25 18.24
C ILE A 173 -14.91 8.25 17.37
N ASP A 174 -15.17 9.47 17.84
CA ASP A 174 -15.80 10.54 17.05
C ASP A 174 -15.01 10.87 15.78
N ARG A 175 -13.68 10.97 15.91
CA ARG A 175 -12.81 11.24 14.74
C ARG A 175 -12.77 10.09 13.75
N LEU A 176 -12.76 8.85 14.23
CA LEU A 176 -12.86 7.66 13.37
C LEU A 176 -14.21 7.61 12.64
N ASP A 177 -15.29 7.88 13.36
CA ASP A 177 -16.65 7.95 12.81
C ASP A 177 -16.76 8.96 11.67
N TYR A 178 -16.24 10.16 11.88
CA TYR A 178 -16.28 11.21 10.86
C TYR A 178 -15.40 10.89 9.66
N LEU A 179 -14.24 10.28 9.87
CA LEU A 179 -13.36 9.82 8.79
C LEU A 179 -14.05 8.74 7.95
N ILE A 180 -14.68 7.75 8.58
CA ILE A 180 -15.47 6.71 7.89
C ILE A 180 -16.60 7.35 7.07
N TYR A 181 -17.32 8.30 7.65
CA TYR A 181 -18.36 9.05 6.93
C TYR A 181 -17.81 9.74 5.68
N CYS A 182 -16.70 10.49 5.78
CA CYS A 182 -16.09 11.17 4.65
C CYS A 182 -15.63 10.20 3.55
N LEU A 183 -14.96 9.10 3.93
CA LEU A 183 -14.53 8.06 2.99
C LEU A 183 -15.72 7.43 2.27
N LYS A 184 -16.79 7.10 3.00
CA LYS A 184 -18.03 6.57 2.44
C LYS A 184 -18.63 7.50 1.38
N GLN A 185 -18.73 8.82 1.66
CA GLN A 185 -19.28 9.80 0.72
C GLN A 185 -18.47 9.85 -0.59
N GLU A 186 -17.17 9.63 -0.52
CA GLU A 186 -16.27 9.63 -1.68
C GLU A 186 -16.18 8.26 -2.39
N GLY A 187 -16.96 7.27 -1.97
CA GLY A 187 -16.99 5.94 -2.60
C GLY A 187 -15.85 5.01 -2.14
N THR A 188 -15.24 5.32 -1.01
CA THR A 188 -14.15 4.52 -0.42
C THR A 188 -14.71 3.59 0.65
N TYR A 189 -14.47 2.30 0.49
CA TYR A 189 -14.85 1.22 1.39
C TYR A 189 -13.86 1.07 2.54
N ILE A 190 -14.26 0.34 3.58
CA ILE A 190 -13.51 0.16 4.82
C ILE A 190 -13.15 -1.31 5.04
N HIS A 191 -11.89 -1.58 5.36
CA HIS A 191 -11.40 -2.85 5.90
C HIS A 191 -10.99 -2.62 7.36
N MET A 192 -11.63 -3.33 8.30
CA MET A 192 -11.34 -3.24 9.74
C MET A 192 -10.34 -4.30 10.16
N ASP A 193 -9.27 -3.87 10.82
CA ASP A 193 -8.29 -4.75 11.45
C ASP A 193 -8.44 -4.65 12.97
N LEU A 194 -8.76 -5.77 13.64
CA LEU A 194 -9.29 -5.74 15.00
C LEU A 194 -8.23 -5.79 16.09
N LEU A 195 -7.43 -6.86 16.15
CA LEU A 195 -6.39 -7.01 17.17
C LEU A 195 -5.01 -6.87 16.53
N THR A 196 -4.36 -5.74 16.74
CA THR A 196 -3.12 -5.41 16.03
C THR A 196 -1.92 -5.23 16.96
N TYR A 197 -1.96 -4.22 17.84
CA TYR A 197 -0.87 -3.81 18.72
C TYR A 197 -1.35 -3.44 20.13
N ARG A 198 -2.56 -3.87 20.52
CA ARG A 198 -3.14 -3.62 21.85
C ARG A 198 -2.20 -4.09 22.96
N ARG A 199 -1.85 -3.19 23.86
CA ARG A 199 -1.13 -3.51 25.08
C ARG A 199 -2.13 -3.75 26.21
N PHE A 200 -2.33 -5.01 26.55
CA PHE A 200 -3.14 -5.38 27.71
C PHE A 200 -2.48 -4.89 28.98
N LYS A 201 -3.30 -4.49 29.95
CA LYS A 201 -2.86 -3.87 31.20
C LYS A 201 -3.33 -4.70 32.40
N THR A 202 -2.75 -4.44 33.56
CA THR A 202 -3.17 -5.10 34.81
C THR A 202 -4.64 -4.88 35.12
N GLY A 203 -5.16 -3.67 34.80
CA GLY A 203 -6.58 -3.33 34.98
C GLY A 203 -7.53 -4.07 34.04
N ASP A 204 -7.01 -4.72 32.99
CA ASP A 204 -7.78 -5.63 32.12
C ASP A 204 -7.97 -7.02 32.77
N GLY A 205 -7.38 -7.28 33.91
CA GLY A 205 -7.42 -8.59 34.58
C GLY A 205 -6.62 -9.67 33.82
N VAL A 206 -5.53 -9.25 33.17
CA VAL A 206 -4.63 -10.12 32.41
C VAL A 206 -3.40 -10.44 33.27
N GLU A 207 -3.09 -11.72 33.39
CA GLU A 207 -1.95 -12.19 34.17
C GLU A 207 -0.64 -11.86 33.47
N ALA A 208 0.38 -11.41 34.21
CA ALA A 208 1.67 -10.98 33.69
C ALA A 208 1.58 -9.95 32.51
N ALA A 209 0.61 -9.05 32.54
CA ALA A 209 0.33 -8.08 31.48
C ALA A 209 1.56 -7.23 31.11
N ASP A 210 2.41 -6.89 32.10
CA ASP A 210 3.66 -6.15 31.94
C ASP A 210 4.73 -6.87 31.09
N LYS A 211 4.60 -8.19 30.95
CA LYS A 211 5.53 -9.05 30.19
C LYS A 211 5.01 -9.40 28.79
N LEU A 212 3.73 -9.15 28.53
CA LEU A 212 3.14 -9.40 27.22
C LEU A 212 3.56 -8.34 26.20
N GLY A 213 3.85 -8.79 25.00
CA GLY A 213 4.10 -7.93 23.85
C GLY A 213 2.80 -7.38 23.22
N ASP A 214 2.95 -6.77 22.05
CA ASP A 214 1.85 -6.24 21.26
C ASP A 214 0.82 -7.33 20.94
N ALA A 215 -0.46 -7.00 21.14
CA ALA A 215 -1.61 -7.89 20.99
C ALA A 215 -1.49 -9.22 21.77
N ALA A 216 -0.60 -9.30 22.75
CA ALA A 216 -0.24 -10.53 23.47
C ALA A 216 0.06 -11.73 22.55
N LYS A 217 0.67 -11.49 21.39
CA LYS A 217 1.01 -12.54 20.39
C LYS A 217 2.04 -13.51 20.96
N PRO A 218 1.89 -14.82 20.76
CA PRO A 218 0.77 -15.55 20.16
C PRO A 218 -0.29 -15.98 21.21
N TYR A 219 -0.18 -15.58 22.46
CA TYR A 219 -1.01 -16.05 23.59
C TYR A 219 -2.50 -15.71 23.43
N SER A 220 -2.81 -14.62 22.67
CA SER A 220 -4.18 -14.20 22.35
C SER A 220 -4.97 -15.21 21.52
N THR A 221 -4.31 -16.21 20.92
CA THR A 221 -4.99 -17.24 20.11
C THR A 221 -5.59 -18.38 20.95
N TYR A 222 -5.26 -18.47 22.24
CA TYR A 222 -5.75 -19.59 23.06
C TYR A 222 -6.11 -19.19 24.51
N ASN A 223 -5.50 -18.16 25.07
CA ASN A 223 -5.79 -17.76 26.45
C ASN A 223 -7.20 -17.19 26.58
N ARG A 224 -8.00 -17.76 27.47
CA ARG A 224 -9.43 -17.42 27.63
C ARG A 224 -9.67 -15.95 27.96
N ARG A 225 -8.86 -15.37 28.87
CA ARG A 225 -9.03 -13.97 29.26
C ARG A 225 -8.76 -13.01 28.10
N LEU A 226 -7.71 -13.27 27.32
CA LEU A 226 -7.38 -12.46 26.15
C LEU A 226 -8.46 -12.56 25.06
N ILE A 227 -9.01 -13.75 24.82
CA ILE A 227 -10.13 -13.98 23.89
C ILE A 227 -11.41 -13.23 24.35
N GLU A 228 -11.74 -13.27 25.65
CA GLU A 228 -12.90 -12.53 26.19
C GLU A 228 -12.74 -11.01 26.01
N LEU A 229 -11.56 -10.47 26.25
CA LEU A 229 -11.26 -9.05 26.04
C LEU A 229 -11.34 -8.65 24.56
N GLN A 230 -10.93 -9.53 23.66
CA GLN A 230 -11.08 -9.32 22.22
C GLN A 230 -12.55 -9.38 21.81
N LYS A 231 -13.32 -10.34 22.30
CA LYS A 231 -14.78 -10.41 22.06
C LYS A 231 -15.49 -9.15 22.53
N LYS A 232 -15.13 -8.66 23.73
CA LYS A 232 -15.69 -7.40 24.23
C LYS A 232 -15.38 -6.23 23.30
N PHE A 233 -14.12 -6.10 22.86
CA PHE A 233 -13.71 -5.06 21.92
C PHE A 233 -14.50 -5.16 20.61
N ASN A 234 -14.60 -6.37 20.06
CA ASN A 234 -15.35 -6.61 18.82
C ASN A 234 -16.83 -6.26 18.97
N TYR A 235 -17.46 -6.66 20.07
CA TYR A 235 -18.85 -6.32 20.36
C TYR A 235 -19.05 -4.81 20.43
N ASP A 236 -18.22 -4.11 21.22
CA ASP A 236 -18.31 -2.66 21.40
C ASP A 236 -18.14 -1.93 20.05
N LEU A 237 -17.17 -2.37 19.22
CA LEU A 237 -16.90 -1.75 17.94
C LEU A 237 -18.04 -1.99 16.93
N TRP A 238 -18.49 -3.23 16.79
CA TRP A 238 -19.50 -3.58 15.79
C TRP A 238 -20.89 -3.06 16.11
N THR A 239 -21.21 -2.89 17.39
CA THR A 239 -22.51 -2.33 17.84
C THR A 239 -22.47 -0.81 18.01
N HIS A 240 -21.30 -0.19 17.94
CA HIS A 240 -21.17 1.27 17.98
C HIS A 240 -21.92 1.90 16.79
N ILE A 241 -22.77 2.90 17.10
CA ILE A 241 -23.53 3.65 16.10
C ILE A 241 -22.72 4.89 15.72
N ASN A 242 -22.30 4.96 14.48
CA ASN A 242 -21.66 6.13 13.93
C ASN A 242 -22.69 7.28 13.81
N PRO A 243 -22.55 8.39 14.53
CA PRO A 243 -23.55 9.45 14.56
C PRO A 243 -23.69 10.18 13.21
N TYR A 244 -22.70 10.11 12.33
CA TYR A 244 -22.71 10.78 11.03
C TYR A 244 -23.41 9.96 9.94
N THR A 245 -23.40 8.63 10.06
CA THR A 245 -24.12 7.73 9.14
C THR A 245 -25.46 7.27 9.67
N GLY A 246 -25.66 7.34 10.99
CA GLY A 246 -26.83 6.79 11.70
C GLY A 246 -26.87 5.26 11.74
N LEU A 247 -25.79 4.58 11.34
CA LEU A 247 -25.72 3.12 11.27
C LEU A 247 -24.74 2.57 12.31
N ALA A 248 -25.04 1.41 12.88
CA ALA A 248 -24.02 0.65 13.59
C ALA A 248 -22.99 0.11 12.58
N TYR A 249 -21.71 -0.03 13.01
CA TYR A 249 -20.66 -0.49 12.10
C TYR A 249 -21.02 -1.84 11.43
N LYS A 250 -21.65 -2.76 12.15
CA LYS A 250 -22.13 -4.05 11.61
C LYS A 250 -23.23 -3.92 10.54
N ASP A 251 -23.90 -2.78 10.50
CA ASP A 251 -25.03 -2.51 9.60
C ASP A 251 -24.69 -1.53 8.48
N ASP A 252 -23.42 -1.03 8.44
CA ASP A 252 -22.95 -0.15 7.37
C ASP A 252 -22.30 -0.94 6.23
N PRO A 253 -22.92 -1.02 5.04
CA PRO A 253 -22.37 -1.75 3.91
C PRO A 253 -21.14 -1.09 3.27
N ALA A 254 -20.71 0.09 3.73
CA ALA A 254 -19.42 0.66 3.36
C ALA A 254 -18.24 -0.06 4.04
N ILE A 255 -18.49 -0.75 5.17
CA ILE A 255 -17.50 -1.62 5.80
C ILE A 255 -17.62 -2.98 5.14
N VAL A 256 -16.55 -3.45 4.47
CA VAL A 256 -16.63 -4.60 3.54
C VAL A 256 -15.80 -5.80 3.97
N LEU A 257 -14.71 -5.61 4.69
CA LEU A 257 -13.80 -6.67 5.12
C LEU A 257 -13.42 -6.49 6.58
N VAL A 258 -13.14 -7.61 7.24
CA VAL A 258 -12.62 -7.61 8.61
C VAL A 258 -11.59 -8.71 8.80
N GLU A 259 -10.56 -8.39 9.57
CA GLU A 259 -9.50 -9.29 10.01
C GLU A 259 -9.53 -9.45 11.53
N VAL A 260 -9.43 -10.71 11.99
CA VAL A 260 -9.49 -11.05 13.42
C VAL A 260 -8.25 -10.58 14.16
N THR A 261 -7.06 -10.83 13.58
CA THR A 261 -5.79 -10.45 14.20
C THR A 261 -4.68 -10.25 13.19
N ASN A 262 -3.91 -9.18 13.36
CA ASN A 262 -2.78 -8.86 12.50
C ASN A 262 -1.53 -9.67 12.89
N GLU A 263 -0.93 -10.36 11.91
CA GLU A 263 0.38 -11.04 12.05
C GLU A 263 0.54 -11.83 13.34
N CYS A 264 -0.44 -12.67 13.67
CA CYS A 264 -0.44 -13.48 14.89
C CYS A 264 -0.57 -14.96 14.55
N ASP A 265 0.34 -15.78 15.07
CA ASP A 265 0.33 -17.22 14.83
C ASP A 265 1.08 -18.02 15.89
N LEU A 266 0.78 -19.32 15.99
CA LEU A 266 1.47 -20.28 16.83
C LEU A 266 2.64 -21.00 16.11
N PHE A 267 2.80 -20.80 14.80
CA PHE A 267 3.76 -21.56 13.98
C PHE A 267 5.15 -20.94 13.96
N THR A 268 5.23 -19.62 14.01
CA THR A 268 6.50 -18.86 13.95
C THR A 268 6.80 -18.06 15.22
N GLN A 269 5.77 -17.71 16.00
CA GLN A 269 5.91 -16.95 17.25
C GLN A 269 6.06 -17.90 18.43
N LYS A 270 7.07 -17.64 19.29
CA LYS A 270 7.46 -18.57 20.35
C LYS A 270 6.59 -18.41 21.60
N VAL A 271 6.12 -19.52 22.14
CA VAL A 271 5.40 -19.59 23.41
C VAL A 271 6.36 -19.93 24.56
N THR A 272 6.80 -18.92 25.30
CA THR A 272 7.81 -19.07 26.37
C THR A 272 7.38 -18.49 27.71
N LEU A 273 6.42 -17.54 27.74
CA LEU A 273 6.00 -16.82 28.93
C LEU A 273 5.07 -17.68 29.80
N GLU A 274 5.36 -17.76 31.11
CA GLU A 274 4.43 -18.33 32.10
C GLU A 274 3.41 -17.26 32.58
N PRO A 275 2.17 -17.64 32.85
CA PRO A 275 1.63 -19.02 32.90
C PRO A 275 1.16 -19.57 31.54
N TYR A 276 1.18 -18.77 30.49
CA TYR A 276 0.62 -19.08 29.15
C TYR A 276 1.24 -20.33 28.52
N ARG A 277 2.57 -20.53 28.71
CA ARG A 277 3.24 -21.73 28.22
C ARG A 277 2.70 -23.00 28.87
N THR A 278 2.51 -22.98 30.20
CA THR A 278 1.93 -24.11 30.96
C THR A 278 0.48 -24.38 30.54
N GLU A 279 -0.32 -23.34 30.27
CA GLU A 279 -1.67 -23.45 29.73
C GLU A 279 -1.66 -24.20 28.38
N LEU A 280 -0.83 -23.76 27.44
CA LEU A 280 -0.74 -24.39 26.12
C LEU A 280 -0.24 -25.85 26.22
N GLU A 281 0.68 -26.15 27.12
CA GLU A 281 1.13 -27.51 27.37
C GLU A 281 -0.02 -28.40 27.86
N GLY A 282 -0.86 -27.93 28.74
CA GLY A 282 -2.07 -28.63 29.20
C GLY A 282 -3.04 -28.91 28.05
N MET A 283 -3.25 -27.93 27.16
CA MET A 283 -4.07 -28.08 25.95
C MET A 283 -3.46 -29.13 25.00
N TYR A 284 -2.14 -29.09 24.76
CA TYR A 284 -1.46 -30.03 23.89
C TYR A 284 -1.56 -31.47 24.40
N ARG A 285 -1.38 -31.69 25.70
CA ARG A 285 -1.49 -33.04 26.31
C ARG A 285 -2.91 -33.59 26.18
N LYS A 286 -3.93 -32.79 26.47
CA LYS A 286 -5.34 -33.16 26.29
C LYS A 286 -5.68 -33.47 24.83
N TRP A 287 -5.21 -32.63 23.89
CA TRP A 287 -5.39 -32.86 22.47
C TRP A 287 -4.74 -34.17 22.00
N ALA A 288 -3.49 -34.43 22.42
CA ALA A 288 -2.77 -35.63 22.05
C ALA A 288 -3.44 -36.91 22.59
N GLU A 289 -3.98 -36.86 23.83
CA GLU A 289 -4.79 -37.93 24.40
C GLU A 289 -6.05 -38.19 23.58
N GLY A 290 -6.79 -37.17 23.23
CA GLY A 290 -7.99 -37.27 22.39
C GLY A 290 -7.71 -37.82 21.00
N LYS A 291 -6.60 -37.45 20.38
CA LYS A 291 -6.13 -37.98 19.08
C LYS A 291 -5.43 -39.34 19.16
N LYS A 292 -5.17 -39.86 20.38
CA LYS A 292 -4.39 -41.08 20.65
C LYS A 292 -2.97 -41.01 20.09
N VAL A 293 -2.36 -39.83 20.12
CA VAL A 293 -0.99 -39.56 19.67
C VAL A 293 -0.03 -39.64 20.86
N LYS A 294 1.10 -40.31 20.68
CA LYS A 294 2.16 -40.36 21.71
C LYS A 294 2.99 -39.09 21.64
N ILE A 295 3.10 -38.38 22.77
CA ILE A 295 3.97 -37.23 22.95
C ILE A 295 4.97 -37.46 24.06
N ALA A 296 6.04 -36.66 24.10
CA ALA A 296 7.04 -36.72 25.17
C ALA A 296 6.40 -36.51 26.54
N ARG A 297 6.89 -37.27 27.55
CA ARG A 297 6.44 -37.13 28.96
C ARG A 297 7.02 -35.92 29.65
N ASP A 298 8.19 -35.47 29.18
CA ASP A 298 8.90 -34.30 29.71
C ASP A 298 8.23 -32.98 29.29
N LYS A 299 8.75 -31.86 29.78
CA LYS A 299 8.30 -30.52 29.45
C LYS A 299 8.33 -30.32 27.91
N VAL A 300 7.21 -29.87 27.35
CA VAL A 300 7.08 -29.61 25.92
C VAL A 300 7.83 -28.32 25.56
N ASP A 301 8.63 -28.40 24.49
CA ASP A 301 9.37 -27.26 23.93
C ASP A 301 8.61 -26.68 22.71
N PHE A 302 7.84 -25.62 22.89
CA PHE A 302 7.11 -24.94 21.82
C PHE A 302 7.98 -24.05 20.92
N THR A 303 9.30 -24.05 21.10
CA THR A 303 10.23 -23.35 20.19
C THR A 303 10.62 -24.21 18.99
N LYS A 304 10.26 -25.48 19.00
CA LYS A 304 10.51 -26.47 17.94
C LYS A 304 9.18 -27.10 17.55
N SER A 305 8.90 -27.15 16.26
CA SER A 305 7.66 -27.74 15.73
C SER A 305 7.99 -28.98 14.91
N ASP A 306 7.49 -30.13 15.35
CA ASP A 306 7.38 -31.34 14.54
C ASP A 306 5.98 -31.40 13.88
N LYS A 307 5.75 -32.43 13.07
CA LYS A 307 4.46 -32.61 12.39
C LYS A 307 3.28 -32.66 13.35
N THR A 308 3.40 -33.37 14.47
CA THR A 308 2.33 -33.50 15.47
C THR A 308 2.00 -32.17 16.13
N MET A 309 3.03 -31.38 16.44
CA MET A 309 2.84 -30.04 17.00
C MET A 309 2.23 -29.09 16.00
N LEU A 310 2.61 -29.15 14.71
CA LEU A 310 1.98 -28.36 13.65
C LEU A 310 0.49 -28.70 13.50
N GLU A 311 0.11 -29.98 13.57
CA GLU A 311 -1.29 -30.40 13.54
C GLU A 311 -2.07 -29.86 14.75
N PHE A 312 -1.49 -29.88 15.94
CA PHE A 312 -2.07 -29.27 17.14
C PHE A 312 -2.26 -27.76 16.97
N PHE A 313 -1.25 -27.04 16.51
CA PHE A 313 -1.34 -25.60 16.28
C PHE A 313 -2.40 -25.25 15.23
N VAL A 314 -2.55 -26.06 14.18
CA VAL A 314 -3.64 -25.88 13.20
C VAL A 314 -5.00 -26.02 13.86
N ASP A 315 -5.22 -27.04 14.68
CA ASP A 315 -6.50 -27.26 15.36
C ASP A 315 -6.81 -26.12 16.34
N VAL A 316 -5.85 -25.71 17.20
CA VAL A 316 -6.04 -24.58 18.13
C VAL A 316 -6.37 -23.28 17.40
N THR A 317 -5.67 -23.00 16.31
CA THR A 317 -5.86 -21.78 15.52
C THR A 317 -7.23 -21.79 14.81
N LYS A 318 -7.65 -22.95 14.28
CA LYS A 318 -9.00 -23.12 13.71
C LYS A 318 -10.11 -22.90 14.75
N ASP A 319 -9.94 -23.46 15.94
CA ASP A 319 -10.89 -23.28 17.04
C ASP A 319 -11.02 -21.80 17.41
N TYR A 320 -9.90 -21.10 17.53
CA TYR A 320 -9.89 -19.65 17.80
C TYR A 320 -10.59 -18.86 16.72
N TYR A 321 -10.27 -19.07 15.42
CA TYR A 321 -10.94 -18.34 14.35
C TYR A 321 -12.43 -18.68 14.27
N THR A 322 -12.79 -19.95 14.45
CA THR A 322 -14.20 -20.39 14.47
C THR A 322 -14.97 -19.68 15.58
N GLU A 323 -14.41 -19.62 16.78
CA GLU A 323 -15.02 -18.95 17.93
C GLU A 323 -15.16 -17.44 17.70
N MET A 324 -14.15 -16.78 17.13
CA MET A 324 -14.19 -15.34 16.85
C MET A 324 -15.17 -15.01 15.72
N ILE A 325 -15.21 -15.82 14.66
CA ILE A 325 -16.16 -15.67 13.56
C ILE A 325 -17.59 -15.86 14.08
N GLN A 326 -17.85 -16.91 14.87
CA GLN A 326 -19.16 -17.17 15.45
C GLN A 326 -19.61 -15.98 16.29
N HIS A 327 -18.76 -15.47 17.19
CA HIS A 327 -19.04 -14.30 18.01
C HIS A 327 -19.42 -13.08 17.16
N MET A 328 -18.68 -12.78 16.10
CA MET A 328 -19.00 -11.66 15.21
C MET A 328 -20.31 -11.89 14.45
N ARG A 329 -20.62 -13.13 14.02
CA ARG A 329 -21.91 -13.45 13.38
C ARG A 329 -23.09 -13.30 14.34
N GLU A 330 -22.94 -13.74 15.59
CA GLU A 330 -23.93 -13.54 16.66
C GLU A 330 -24.12 -12.05 17.01
N THR A 331 -23.09 -11.23 16.89
CA THR A 331 -23.16 -9.76 17.02
C THR A 331 -23.89 -9.12 15.83
N GLY A 332 -24.04 -9.82 14.70
CA GLY A 332 -24.74 -9.37 13.50
C GLY A 332 -23.83 -8.91 12.33
N VAL A 333 -22.53 -9.17 12.40
CA VAL A 333 -21.58 -8.85 11.30
C VAL A 333 -21.88 -9.73 10.09
N LYS A 334 -22.06 -9.12 8.90
CA LYS A 334 -22.48 -9.80 7.66
C LYS A 334 -21.37 -10.00 6.64
N ILE A 335 -20.33 -9.21 6.72
CA ILE A 335 -19.22 -9.12 5.75
C ILE A 335 -18.23 -10.30 5.83
N PRO A 336 -17.38 -10.52 4.81
CA PRO A 336 -16.35 -11.55 4.85
C PRO A 336 -15.31 -11.30 5.94
N ILE A 337 -14.90 -12.39 6.63
CA ILE A 337 -13.97 -12.39 7.75
C ILE A 337 -12.77 -13.25 7.40
N THR A 338 -11.55 -12.72 7.60
CA THR A 338 -10.29 -13.48 7.58
C THR A 338 -9.72 -13.62 9.00
N GLY A 339 -8.87 -14.63 9.21
CA GLY A 339 -8.26 -14.88 10.52
C GLY A 339 -7.03 -14.00 10.76
N THR A 340 -6.06 -14.09 9.86
CA THR A 340 -4.80 -13.34 9.87
C THR A 340 -4.28 -13.14 8.45
N ASN A 341 -3.37 -12.20 8.31
CA ASN A 341 -2.63 -11.89 7.08
C ASN A 341 -1.21 -12.49 7.05
N TRP A 342 -0.90 -13.37 7.99
CA TRP A 342 0.41 -13.96 8.17
C TRP A 342 0.39 -15.41 7.70
N SER A 343 0.85 -15.69 6.48
CA SER A 343 0.85 -17.02 5.90
C SER A 343 2.24 -17.42 5.42
N ARG A 344 2.91 -18.27 6.19
CA ARG A 344 4.30 -18.64 5.99
C ARG A 344 4.51 -20.08 5.52
N ASN A 345 3.50 -20.94 5.64
CA ASN A 345 3.56 -22.34 5.26
C ASN A 345 2.17 -22.98 5.12
N GLY A 346 2.10 -24.25 4.76
CA GLY A 346 0.86 -25.02 4.62
C GLY A 346 0.01 -25.09 5.89
N SER A 347 0.64 -25.02 7.08
CA SER A 347 -0.06 -24.98 8.37
C SER A 347 -0.91 -23.71 8.51
N HIS A 348 -0.36 -22.56 8.14
CA HIS A 348 -1.12 -21.30 8.13
C HIS A 348 -2.30 -21.37 7.16
N LEU A 349 -2.07 -21.84 5.92
CA LEU A 349 -3.14 -22.00 4.94
C LEU A 349 -4.24 -22.94 5.47
N SER A 350 -3.85 -24.05 6.10
CA SER A 350 -4.81 -24.99 6.70
C SER A 350 -5.63 -24.37 7.81
N SER A 351 -5.05 -23.51 8.65
CA SER A 351 -5.78 -22.81 9.71
C SER A 351 -6.79 -21.79 9.17
N GLN A 352 -6.51 -21.20 7.99
CA GLN A 352 -7.40 -20.23 7.34
C GLN A 352 -8.62 -20.88 6.62
N MET A 353 -8.71 -22.20 6.57
CA MET A 353 -9.80 -22.87 5.85
C MET A 353 -11.19 -22.60 6.45
N VAL A 354 -11.28 -22.23 7.71
CA VAL A 354 -12.53 -21.87 8.41
C VAL A 354 -12.98 -20.43 8.14
N THR A 355 -12.13 -19.60 7.52
CA THR A 355 -12.42 -18.19 7.24
C THR A 355 -13.09 -17.98 5.88
N ASN A 356 -13.61 -16.79 5.61
CA ASN A 356 -14.30 -16.48 4.36
C ASN A 356 -13.34 -16.21 3.20
N HIS A 357 -12.18 -15.66 3.46
CA HIS A 357 -11.13 -15.35 2.48
C HIS A 357 -9.77 -15.51 3.11
N THR A 358 -8.73 -15.57 2.29
CA THR A 358 -7.34 -15.55 2.72
C THR A 358 -6.75 -14.16 2.49
N ASP A 359 -5.73 -13.82 3.29
CA ASP A 359 -5.03 -12.55 3.24
C ASP A 359 -3.52 -12.76 3.37
N SER A 360 -2.72 -11.80 2.90
CA SER A 360 -1.27 -11.85 3.06
C SER A 360 -0.61 -10.49 2.97
N HIS A 361 0.55 -10.40 3.62
CA HIS A 361 1.47 -9.28 3.52
C HIS A 361 2.67 -9.64 2.63
N ALA A 362 3.19 -8.64 1.91
CA ALA A 362 4.43 -8.78 1.15
C ALA A 362 5.17 -7.46 1.05
N TYR A 363 6.47 -7.50 1.32
CA TYR A 363 7.34 -6.35 1.22
C TYR A 363 8.58 -6.68 0.41
N TRP A 364 8.95 -5.78 -0.51
CA TRP A 364 10.19 -5.88 -1.25
C TRP A 364 11.29 -5.12 -0.54
N TYR A 365 11.63 -5.58 0.67
CA TYR A 365 12.69 -4.97 1.46
C TYR A 365 13.36 -5.94 2.43
N SER A 366 14.57 -5.57 2.80
CA SER A 366 15.22 -6.01 4.02
C SER A 366 15.95 -4.79 4.58
N TRP A 367 15.68 -4.40 5.80
CA TRP A 367 16.42 -3.34 6.48
C TRP A 367 16.54 -3.59 7.98
N SER A 368 17.45 -2.83 8.61
CA SER A 368 17.61 -2.82 10.05
C SER A 368 16.73 -1.75 10.69
N TRP A 369 15.96 -2.14 11.70
CA TRP A 369 15.20 -1.22 12.56
C TRP A 369 16.07 -0.50 13.59
N LYS A 370 17.38 -0.82 13.67
CA LYS A 370 18.32 -0.14 14.56
C LYS A 370 18.68 1.22 14.00
N ALA A 371 18.60 2.26 14.84
CA ALA A 371 18.82 3.63 14.42
C ALA A 371 20.19 3.86 13.75
N ASP A 372 21.23 3.15 14.21
CA ASP A 372 22.61 3.31 13.73
C ASP A 372 22.97 2.41 12.54
N ASP A 373 22.13 1.42 12.22
CA ASP A 373 22.34 0.50 11.10
C ASP A 373 21.27 0.71 10.04
N LYS A 374 21.41 1.73 9.24
CA LYS A 374 20.44 2.13 8.20
C LYS A 374 20.65 1.37 6.89
N LYS A 375 20.87 0.05 6.99
CA LYS A 375 21.01 -0.85 5.83
C LYS A 375 19.66 -1.24 5.28
N PHE A 376 19.56 -1.36 3.98
CA PHE A 376 18.36 -1.78 3.27
C PHE A 376 18.69 -2.56 1.99
N GLN A 377 17.70 -3.29 1.48
CA GLN A 377 17.77 -3.95 0.19
C GLN A 377 17.54 -2.93 -0.93
N ASN A 378 18.38 -2.93 -1.96
CA ASN A 378 18.25 -2.05 -3.12
C ASN A 378 18.25 -2.82 -4.44
N ASP A 379 17.43 -3.87 -4.52
CA ASP A 379 17.28 -4.68 -5.71
C ASP A 379 16.00 -4.32 -6.48
N GLN A 380 16.01 -4.58 -7.80
CA GLN A 380 14.84 -4.45 -8.67
C GLN A 380 13.93 -5.67 -8.53
N MET A 381 12.62 -5.44 -8.36
CA MET A 381 11.61 -6.50 -8.44
C MET A 381 11.58 -7.14 -9.84
N THR A 382 11.73 -6.31 -10.87
CA THR A 382 11.68 -6.73 -12.28
C THR A 382 12.78 -7.73 -12.61
N GLY A 383 13.96 -7.62 -11.98
CA GLY A 383 15.09 -8.52 -12.19
C GLY A 383 15.08 -9.79 -11.33
N SER A 384 14.13 -9.96 -10.42
CA SER A 384 14.09 -11.06 -9.46
C SER A 384 13.01 -12.10 -9.77
N VAL A 385 13.38 -13.38 -9.75
CA VAL A 385 12.42 -14.49 -9.81
C VAL A 385 11.67 -14.68 -8.49
N ASN A 386 12.27 -14.25 -7.38
CA ASN A 386 11.72 -14.35 -6.04
C ASN A 386 11.28 -12.96 -5.49
N ASN A 387 10.62 -12.14 -6.33
CA ASN A 387 9.99 -10.92 -5.88
C ASN A 387 8.77 -11.23 -4.97
N MET A 388 7.93 -10.24 -4.69
CA MET A 388 6.76 -10.42 -3.81
C MET A 388 5.70 -11.39 -4.37
N LEU A 389 5.62 -11.56 -5.70
CA LEU A 389 4.52 -12.27 -6.36
C LEU A 389 4.41 -13.76 -6.00
N PRO A 390 5.48 -14.55 -5.94
CA PRO A 390 5.39 -15.98 -5.52
C PRO A 390 4.84 -16.12 -4.09
N GLY A 391 5.30 -15.26 -3.17
CA GLY A 391 4.83 -15.25 -1.79
C GLY A 391 3.33 -14.95 -1.66
N LEU A 392 2.86 -13.97 -2.41
CA LEU A 392 1.44 -13.63 -2.45
C LEU A 392 0.60 -14.72 -3.12
N ALA A 393 1.05 -15.26 -4.24
CA ALA A 393 0.35 -16.32 -4.96
C ALA A 393 0.20 -17.61 -4.10
N PHE A 394 1.13 -17.89 -3.19
CA PHE A 394 1.04 -18.98 -2.22
C PHE A 394 -0.20 -18.87 -1.32
N ASN A 395 -0.69 -17.68 -1.07
CA ASN A 395 -1.82 -17.44 -0.17
C ASN A 395 -3.19 -17.49 -0.86
N ARG A 396 -3.21 -17.62 -2.17
CA ARG A 396 -4.45 -17.78 -2.91
C ARG A 396 -4.91 -19.23 -2.91
N VAL A 397 -5.80 -19.57 -2.01
CA VAL A 397 -6.40 -20.91 -1.89
C VAL A 397 -7.56 -21.06 -2.89
N ALA A 398 -7.69 -22.25 -3.50
CA ALA A 398 -8.81 -22.56 -4.38
C ALA A 398 -10.17 -22.36 -3.66
N ASP A 399 -11.16 -21.84 -4.40
CA ASP A 399 -12.51 -21.51 -3.90
C ASP A 399 -12.58 -20.46 -2.79
N LYS A 400 -11.51 -19.69 -2.59
CA LYS A 400 -11.53 -18.56 -1.65
C LYS A 400 -11.06 -17.28 -2.34
N PRO A 401 -11.71 -16.12 -2.09
CA PRO A 401 -11.14 -14.83 -2.44
C PRO A 401 -9.82 -14.60 -1.72
N PHE A 402 -8.95 -13.83 -2.33
CA PHE A 402 -7.67 -13.45 -1.76
C PHE A 402 -7.52 -11.92 -1.77
N PHE A 403 -7.09 -11.36 -0.64
CA PHE A 403 -6.80 -9.95 -0.46
C PHE A 403 -5.33 -9.77 -0.04
N VAL A 404 -4.73 -8.64 -0.39
CA VAL A 404 -3.38 -8.25 0.03
C VAL A 404 -3.51 -7.02 0.90
N SER A 405 -3.59 -7.23 2.21
CA SER A 405 -3.88 -6.16 3.17
C SER A 405 -2.70 -5.27 3.50
N GLU A 406 -1.47 -5.74 3.20
CA GLU A 406 -0.26 -4.90 3.21
C GLU A 406 0.71 -5.32 2.12
N TRP A 407 1.23 -4.34 1.40
CA TRP A 407 2.37 -4.52 0.51
C TRP A 407 3.13 -3.22 0.35
N ASP A 408 4.43 -3.29 0.10
CA ASP A 408 5.21 -2.12 -0.30
C ASP A 408 6.55 -2.52 -0.93
N ASN A 409 7.08 -1.62 -1.75
CA ASN A 409 8.50 -1.48 -2.08
C ASN A 409 8.96 -0.16 -1.46
N PRO A 410 9.45 -0.17 -0.20
CA PRO A 410 9.59 1.05 0.58
C PRO A 410 10.81 1.89 0.17
N TRP A 411 10.73 3.19 0.46
CA TRP A 411 11.88 4.07 0.42
C TRP A 411 12.95 3.58 1.43
N PRO A 412 14.27 3.64 1.13
CA PRO A 412 14.86 4.34 0.00
C PRO A 412 15.25 3.44 -1.19
N ASN A 413 14.62 2.29 -1.41
CA ASN A 413 14.87 1.51 -2.62
C ASN A 413 14.68 2.41 -3.86
N GLU A 414 15.73 2.54 -4.68
CA GLU A 414 15.71 3.48 -5.81
C GLU A 414 14.86 3.01 -7.00
N TRP A 415 14.48 1.73 -7.04
CA TRP A 415 13.73 1.10 -8.13
C TRP A 415 12.22 1.02 -7.87
N ARG A 416 11.70 1.63 -6.82
CA ARG A 416 10.31 1.43 -6.36
C ARG A 416 9.24 1.91 -7.33
N ALA A 417 9.59 2.70 -8.37
CA ALA A 417 8.66 3.12 -9.42
C ALA A 417 8.11 1.94 -10.25
N GLU A 418 8.75 0.77 -10.25
CA GLU A 418 8.25 -0.42 -10.95
C GLU A 418 7.11 -1.14 -10.19
N SER A 419 6.96 -0.91 -8.88
CA SER A 419 6.16 -1.75 -8.00
C SER A 419 4.65 -1.62 -8.18
N SER A 420 4.10 -0.40 -8.23
CA SER A 420 2.64 -0.18 -8.28
C SER A 420 1.99 -0.82 -9.50
N LEU A 421 2.61 -0.69 -10.67
CA LEU A 421 2.08 -1.27 -11.91
C LEU A 421 2.25 -2.78 -11.96
N LEU A 422 3.39 -3.31 -11.50
CA LEU A 422 3.63 -4.74 -11.43
C LEU A 422 2.61 -5.42 -10.51
N MET A 423 2.38 -4.87 -9.32
CA MET A 423 1.42 -5.41 -8.36
C MET A 423 -0.02 -5.35 -8.89
N ALA A 424 -0.46 -4.20 -9.39
CA ALA A 424 -1.81 -4.02 -9.90
C ALA A 424 -2.09 -4.91 -11.11
N SER A 425 -1.14 -5.01 -12.06
CA SER A 425 -1.33 -5.78 -13.29
C SER A 425 -1.39 -7.28 -13.00
N VAL A 426 -0.45 -7.81 -12.21
CA VAL A 426 -0.44 -9.25 -11.87
C VAL A 426 -1.63 -9.59 -10.97
N GLY A 427 -1.98 -8.75 -10.00
CA GLY A 427 -3.15 -9.00 -9.17
C GLY A 427 -4.46 -9.03 -9.95
N ALA A 428 -4.65 -8.13 -10.92
CA ALA A 428 -5.80 -8.16 -11.83
C ALA A 428 -5.81 -9.42 -12.70
N PHE A 429 -4.66 -9.80 -13.26
CA PHE A 429 -4.45 -11.03 -14.03
C PHE A 429 -4.77 -12.29 -13.21
N GLN A 430 -4.35 -12.33 -11.94
CA GLN A 430 -4.64 -13.42 -11.00
C GLN A 430 -6.10 -13.44 -10.52
N GLY A 431 -6.84 -12.35 -10.69
CA GLY A 431 -8.20 -12.19 -10.16
C GLY A 431 -8.23 -12.06 -8.64
N TRP A 432 -7.20 -11.46 -8.03
CA TRP A 432 -7.20 -11.13 -6.61
C TRP A 432 -8.26 -10.08 -6.29
N GLY A 433 -8.83 -10.11 -5.07
CA GLY A 433 -9.92 -9.25 -4.67
C GLY A 433 -9.52 -7.81 -4.36
N GLY A 434 -8.27 -7.58 -3.97
CA GLY A 434 -7.81 -6.23 -3.69
C GLY A 434 -6.44 -6.13 -3.05
N PHE A 435 -6.02 -4.86 -2.88
CA PHE A 435 -4.75 -4.46 -2.31
C PHE A 435 -4.91 -3.26 -1.39
N ALA A 436 -4.12 -3.21 -0.32
CA ALA A 436 -3.87 -1.99 0.45
C ALA A 436 -2.36 -1.80 0.60
N ILE A 437 -1.80 -0.72 0.03
CA ILE A 437 -0.38 -0.39 0.23
C ILE A 437 -0.14 0.06 1.67
N HIS A 438 0.92 -0.39 2.28
CA HIS A 438 1.33 -0.01 3.62
C HIS A 438 2.42 1.08 3.53
N THR A 439 2.10 2.34 3.76
CA THR A 439 0.87 2.95 4.25
C THR A 439 0.67 4.32 3.61
N TYR A 440 -0.51 4.92 3.74
CA TYR A 440 -0.68 6.31 3.31
C TYR A 440 0.27 7.21 4.09
N ARG A 441 0.21 7.14 5.43
CA ARG A 441 1.04 7.91 6.35
C ARG A 441 0.98 7.31 7.77
N TYR A 442 2.04 7.44 8.57
CA TYR A 442 2.02 7.04 9.98
C TYR A 442 1.53 8.13 10.93
N SER A 443 1.68 9.39 10.56
CA SER A 443 1.35 10.53 11.40
C SER A 443 -0.03 11.09 11.09
N ARG A 444 -0.74 11.60 12.10
CA ARG A 444 -1.94 12.41 11.89
C ARG A 444 -1.65 13.87 11.56
N ASP A 445 -0.40 14.29 11.46
CA ASP A 445 0.02 15.68 11.30
C ASP A 445 -1.03 16.55 10.55
N GLU A 446 -1.62 17.47 11.29
CA GLU A 446 -2.68 18.37 10.84
C GLU A 446 -2.15 19.78 10.58
N ASN A 447 -0.83 19.94 10.59
CA ASN A 447 -0.23 21.24 10.35
C ASN A 447 -0.42 21.64 8.88
N ILE A 448 -1.54 22.30 8.62
CA ILE A 448 -1.94 22.78 7.29
C ILE A 448 -0.92 23.76 6.70
N ASP A 449 -0.11 24.45 7.53
CA ASP A 449 0.94 25.35 7.08
C ASP A 449 2.08 24.64 6.36
N MET A 450 2.21 23.34 6.53
CA MET A 450 3.20 22.52 5.86
C MET A 450 2.75 21.99 4.50
N ILE A 451 1.45 22.07 4.19
CA ILE A 451 0.90 21.62 2.92
C ILE A 451 1.47 22.45 1.78
N GLY A 452 1.97 21.78 0.75
CA GLY A 452 2.55 22.41 -0.45
C GLY A 452 3.89 23.10 -0.24
N LYS A 453 4.48 23.07 0.97
CA LYS A 453 5.82 23.56 1.21
C LYS A 453 6.87 22.48 0.86
N PRO A 454 8.13 22.90 0.66
CA PRO A 454 9.23 21.95 0.52
C PRO A 454 9.21 20.90 1.64
N ILE A 455 9.41 19.67 1.28
CA ILE A 455 9.40 18.55 2.21
C ILE A 455 10.64 18.65 3.08
N THR A 456 10.45 18.66 4.40
CA THR A 456 11.50 18.52 5.37
C THR A 456 11.39 17.18 6.07
N SER A 457 12.49 16.69 6.60
CA SER A 457 12.51 15.40 7.29
C SER A 457 11.55 15.31 8.47
N ASP A 458 11.17 16.42 9.08
CA ASP A 458 10.29 16.47 10.25
C ASP A 458 8.79 16.51 9.90
N ALA A 459 8.48 17.07 8.74
CA ALA A 459 7.10 17.41 8.40
C ALA A 459 6.34 16.29 7.72
N ILE A 460 7.03 15.40 7.02
CA ILE A 460 6.43 14.43 6.11
C ILE A 460 7.13 13.09 6.28
N GLY A 461 6.36 12.06 6.49
CA GLY A 461 6.85 10.69 6.40
C GLY A 461 7.45 10.40 5.03
N GLY A 462 8.18 9.33 4.88
CA GLY A 462 8.91 8.99 3.65
C GLY A 462 10.30 9.61 3.56
N VAL A 463 10.59 10.61 4.39
CA VAL A 463 11.92 11.24 4.47
C VAL A 463 12.74 10.76 5.66
N PHE A 464 12.09 10.28 6.72
CA PHE A 464 12.77 9.67 7.86
C PHE A 464 12.93 8.19 7.70
N TYR A 465 14.07 7.68 7.99
CA TYR A 465 14.37 6.26 7.91
C TYR A 465 13.37 5.39 8.69
N ARG A 466 12.98 5.78 9.90
CA ARG A 466 12.10 4.95 10.73
C ARG A 466 10.62 5.34 10.70
N GLY A 467 10.34 6.61 10.60
CA GLY A 467 8.97 7.11 10.71
C GLY A 467 8.26 7.23 9.38
N GLY A 468 9.00 7.12 8.27
CA GLY A 468 8.48 7.48 6.99
C GLY A 468 8.83 6.57 5.82
N VAL A 469 9.58 5.49 6.04
CA VAL A 469 10.00 4.60 4.95
C VAL A 469 8.82 4.00 4.19
N PHE A 470 7.68 3.82 4.85
CA PHE A 470 6.44 3.30 4.26
C PHE A 470 5.47 4.37 3.78
N ASP A 471 5.66 5.64 4.11
CA ASP A 471 4.73 6.68 3.71
C ASP A 471 4.69 6.83 2.20
N THR A 472 3.48 6.83 1.63
CA THR A 472 3.29 6.85 0.17
C THR A 472 2.68 8.14 -0.33
N PHE A 473 2.00 8.90 0.53
CA PHE A 473 1.18 10.05 0.12
C PHE A 473 1.94 11.12 -0.66
N ASN A 474 3.23 11.25 -0.46
CA ASN A 474 4.11 12.20 -1.11
C ASN A 474 5.24 11.54 -1.91
N ASP A 475 5.21 10.21 -2.09
CA ASP A 475 6.22 9.50 -2.88
C ASP A 475 5.82 9.45 -4.36
N PRO A 476 6.47 10.25 -5.25
CA PRO A 476 6.14 10.27 -6.66
C PRO A 476 6.39 8.92 -7.35
N ALA A 477 7.35 8.13 -6.88
CA ALA A 477 7.65 6.82 -7.45
C ALA A 477 6.58 5.77 -7.16
N LYS A 478 5.77 5.96 -6.12
CA LYS A 478 4.66 5.07 -5.76
C LYS A 478 3.30 5.68 -6.10
N PHE A 479 2.89 6.71 -5.36
CA PHE A 479 1.59 7.36 -5.53
C PHE A 479 1.42 8.05 -6.87
N GLY A 480 2.51 8.51 -7.49
CA GLY A 480 2.49 9.07 -8.84
C GLY A 480 1.98 8.12 -9.92
N LEU A 481 2.06 6.80 -9.69
CA LEU A 481 1.59 5.74 -10.60
C LEU A 481 0.25 5.12 -10.17
N PHE A 482 -0.32 5.52 -9.03
CA PHE A 482 -1.58 4.97 -8.53
C PHE A 482 -2.76 5.19 -9.47
N TYR A 483 -2.79 6.27 -10.24
CA TYR A 483 -3.78 6.51 -11.30
C TYR A 483 -3.87 5.33 -12.27
N HIS A 484 -2.74 4.93 -12.83
CA HIS A 484 -2.67 3.82 -13.79
C HIS A 484 -2.94 2.48 -13.11
N ALA A 485 -2.43 2.27 -11.90
CA ALA A 485 -2.67 1.07 -11.11
C ALA A 485 -4.17 0.88 -10.81
N ALA A 486 -4.88 1.96 -10.44
CA ALA A 486 -6.33 1.93 -10.25
C ALA A 486 -7.09 1.57 -11.54
N LEU A 487 -6.68 2.11 -12.69
CA LEU A 487 -7.30 1.80 -13.97
C LEU A 487 -7.03 0.34 -14.38
N LEU A 488 -5.80 -0.15 -14.21
CA LEU A 488 -5.46 -1.56 -14.46
C LEU A 488 -6.30 -2.51 -13.60
N PHE A 489 -6.47 -2.22 -12.31
CA PHE A 489 -7.07 -3.12 -11.35
C PHE A 489 -8.59 -2.92 -11.20
N ARG A 490 -9.05 -1.70 -10.85
CA ARG A 490 -10.47 -1.41 -10.58
C ARG A 490 -11.30 -1.37 -11.85
N ARG A 491 -10.87 -0.59 -12.87
CA ARG A 491 -11.54 -0.55 -14.19
C ARG A 491 -11.43 -1.88 -14.91
N GLY A 492 -10.38 -2.66 -14.62
CA GLY A 492 -10.18 -4.00 -15.17
C GLY A 492 -9.62 -3.99 -16.58
N ASP A 493 -8.64 -3.11 -16.84
CA ASP A 493 -7.97 -3.04 -18.14
C ASP A 493 -7.19 -4.32 -18.46
N ILE A 494 -6.80 -5.09 -17.44
CA ILE A 494 -6.13 -6.40 -17.58
C ILE A 494 -7.16 -7.51 -17.61
N LYS A 495 -7.04 -8.42 -18.58
CA LYS A 495 -7.85 -9.64 -18.63
C LYS A 495 -7.37 -10.65 -17.58
N PRO A 496 -8.28 -11.28 -16.85
CA PRO A 496 -7.93 -12.44 -16.00
C PRO A 496 -7.27 -13.54 -16.82
N ALA A 497 -6.34 -14.27 -16.20
CA ALA A 497 -5.66 -15.42 -16.81
C ALA A 497 -6.65 -16.46 -17.36
N GLY A 498 -6.36 -16.97 -18.53
CA GLY A 498 -7.18 -17.99 -19.20
C GLY A 498 -6.96 -19.41 -18.69
N LYS A 499 -5.78 -19.68 -18.09
CA LYS A 499 -5.39 -20.98 -17.56
C LYS A 499 -5.11 -20.93 -16.08
N THR A 500 -5.46 -21.98 -15.34
CA THR A 500 -5.19 -22.12 -13.91
C THR A 500 -4.23 -23.27 -13.65
N VAL A 501 -3.23 -23.03 -12.82
CA VAL A 501 -2.29 -24.03 -12.27
C VAL A 501 -2.63 -24.23 -10.80
N ALA A 502 -3.01 -25.45 -10.43
CA ALA A 502 -3.35 -25.85 -9.08
C ALA A 502 -2.15 -26.52 -8.41
N ILE A 503 -1.65 -25.94 -7.33
CA ILE A 503 -0.48 -26.49 -6.61
C ILE A 503 -0.96 -27.24 -5.38
N LYS A 504 -0.61 -28.53 -5.32
CA LYS A 504 -1.05 -29.41 -4.24
C LYS A 504 -0.23 -29.19 -2.97
N VAL A 505 -0.91 -28.93 -1.86
CA VAL A 505 -0.30 -28.70 -0.54
C VAL A 505 -0.76 -29.77 0.43
N ASP A 506 -0.12 -30.94 0.36
CA ASP A 506 -0.38 -32.07 1.28
C ASP A 506 0.49 -32.00 2.53
N ASP A 507 1.63 -31.32 2.46
CA ASP A 507 2.59 -31.17 3.55
C ASP A 507 2.40 -29.80 4.24
N LEU A 508 2.13 -29.81 5.54
CA LEU A 508 1.97 -28.61 6.36
C LEU A 508 3.21 -27.73 6.43
N SER A 509 4.39 -28.26 6.13
CA SER A 509 5.66 -27.51 6.11
C SER A 509 5.97 -26.82 4.77
N VAL A 510 5.20 -27.07 3.71
CA VAL A 510 5.38 -26.42 2.40
C VAL A 510 5.34 -24.90 2.56
N SER A 511 6.30 -24.21 1.98
CA SER A 511 6.51 -22.76 2.11
C SER A 511 6.40 -22.02 0.76
N PRO A 512 6.29 -20.69 0.74
CA PRO A 512 6.16 -19.91 -0.50
C PRO A 512 7.31 -20.03 -1.51
N GLY A 513 8.50 -20.47 -1.08
CA GLY A 513 9.70 -20.59 -1.93
C GLY A 513 9.74 -21.80 -2.87
N ILE A 514 8.59 -22.45 -3.15
CA ILE A 514 8.49 -23.62 -4.00
C ILE A 514 8.71 -23.32 -5.49
N LYS A 515 9.31 -24.27 -6.21
CA LYS A 515 9.59 -24.10 -7.65
C LYS A 515 8.34 -23.85 -8.49
N ALA A 516 7.23 -24.49 -8.14
CA ALA A 516 5.96 -24.35 -8.85
C ALA A 516 5.41 -22.92 -8.88
N LEU A 517 5.84 -22.01 -7.99
CA LEU A 517 5.39 -20.63 -7.95
C LEU A 517 6.27 -19.67 -8.76
N GLN A 518 7.52 -20.05 -9.05
CA GLN A 518 8.47 -19.18 -9.74
C GLN A 518 7.95 -18.79 -11.13
N LEU A 519 7.71 -17.48 -11.37
CA LEU A 519 7.15 -16.90 -12.59
C LEU A 519 5.73 -17.38 -12.97
N THR A 520 5.20 -18.42 -12.31
CA THR A 520 3.92 -19.04 -12.68
C THR A 520 2.77 -18.08 -12.50
N ALA A 521 2.78 -17.26 -11.42
CA ALA A 521 1.75 -16.24 -11.19
C ALA A 521 1.72 -15.11 -12.24
N GLU A 522 2.76 -14.98 -13.04
CA GLU A 522 2.83 -14.01 -14.15
C GLU A 522 2.44 -14.63 -15.50
N GLN A 523 2.53 -15.96 -15.62
CA GLN A 523 2.15 -16.68 -16.82
C GLN A 523 0.70 -17.21 -16.79
N ASN A 524 0.27 -17.74 -15.64
CA ASN A 524 -1.03 -18.38 -15.45
C ASN A 524 -1.63 -17.99 -14.09
N ARG A 525 -2.93 -18.19 -13.93
CA ARG A 525 -3.56 -18.13 -12.63
C ARG A 525 -3.04 -19.25 -11.73
N VAL A 526 -2.79 -18.95 -10.46
CA VAL A 526 -2.32 -19.91 -9.47
C VAL A 526 -3.36 -20.10 -8.38
N GLU A 527 -3.55 -21.34 -7.93
CA GLU A 527 -4.32 -21.66 -6.73
C GLU A 527 -3.64 -22.75 -5.91
N MET A 528 -3.66 -22.59 -4.57
CA MET A 528 -3.22 -23.64 -3.64
C MET A 528 -4.37 -24.57 -3.34
N VAL A 529 -4.14 -25.88 -3.43
CA VAL A 529 -5.15 -26.92 -3.17
C VAL A 529 -4.74 -27.70 -1.92
N LEU A 530 -5.50 -27.49 -0.86
CA LEU A 530 -5.36 -28.16 0.42
C LEU A 530 -6.19 -29.46 0.48
N PRO A 531 -5.93 -30.38 1.41
CA PRO A 531 -6.77 -31.56 1.59
C PRO A 531 -8.25 -31.22 1.73
N GLY A 532 -9.09 -31.89 0.95
CA GLY A 532 -10.54 -31.66 0.92
C GLY A 532 -11.00 -30.51 0.00
N VAL A 533 -10.09 -29.81 -0.67
CA VAL A 533 -10.38 -28.74 -1.63
C VAL A 533 -10.27 -29.28 -3.06
N THR A 534 -11.23 -28.95 -3.92
CA THR A 534 -11.23 -29.35 -5.33
C THR A 534 -10.43 -28.36 -6.18
N ALA A 535 -9.47 -28.90 -6.95
CA ALA A 535 -8.70 -28.10 -7.91
C ALA A 535 -9.58 -27.72 -9.12
N LYS A 536 -9.43 -26.46 -9.59
CA LYS A 536 -10.04 -26.01 -10.86
C LYS A 536 -9.07 -26.07 -12.03
N GLY A 537 -7.76 -26.08 -11.75
CA GLY A 537 -6.69 -26.06 -12.73
C GLY A 537 -5.95 -27.38 -12.89
N VAL A 538 -4.89 -27.33 -13.70
CA VAL A 538 -3.96 -28.46 -13.85
C VAL A 538 -3.15 -28.63 -12.56
N VAL A 539 -3.28 -29.80 -11.93
CA VAL A 539 -2.60 -30.09 -10.65
C VAL A 539 -1.13 -30.36 -10.88
N VAL A 540 -0.29 -29.65 -10.12
CA VAL A 540 1.17 -29.83 -10.10
C VAL A 540 1.69 -30.02 -8.68
N SER A 541 2.84 -30.69 -8.57
CA SER A 541 3.57 -30.84 -7.30
C SER A 541 4.39 -29.60 -6.98
N PRO A 542 4.60 -29.24 -5.70
CA PRO A 542 5.34 -28.05 -5.28
C PRO A 542 6.78 -27.95 -5.80
N ASP A 543 7.44 -29.07 -6.01
CA ASP A 543 8.83 -29.17 -6.50
C ASP A 543 8.96 -29.05 -8.03
N LYS A 544 7.85 -29.08 -8.78
CA LYS A 544 7.84 -29.02 -10.23
C LYS A 544 7.81 -27.59 -10.73
N ALA A 545 8.85 -27.17 -11.45
CA ALA A 545 8.82 -25.90 -12.17
C ALA A 545 7.76 -25.95 -13.29
N VAL A 546 6.90 -24.93 -13.33
CA VAL A 546 5.86 -24.74 -14.38
C VAL A 546 6.42 -23.88 -15.49
N VAL A 547 7.18 -22.83 -15.14
CA VAL A 547 7.86 -21.93 -16.07
C VAL A 547 9.34 -22.20 -16.01
N ASP A 548 9.98 -22.21 -17.17
CA ASP A 548 11.45 -22.36 -17.26
C ASP A 548 12.11 -21.04 -16.89
N VAL A 549 12.61 -20.93 -15.66
CA VAL A 549 13.27 -19.74 -15.13
C VAL A 549 14.61 -19.42 -15.81
N GLU A 550 15.27 -20.40 -16.41
CA GLU A 550 16.56 -20.21 -17.10
C GLU A 550 16.42 -19.39 -18.39
N LYS A 551 15.25 -19.41 -19.02
CA LYS A 551 14.94 -18.50 -20.12
C LYS A 551 15.05 -17.04 -19.71
N GLY A 552 14.77 -16.76 -18.43
CA GLY A 552 14.85 -15.44 -17.85
C GLY A 552 13.76 -14.49 -18.34
N GLU A 553 12.65 -15.02 -18.84
CA GLU A 553 11.51 -14.21 -19.30
C GLU A 553 10.18 -14.95 -19.07
N VAL A 554 9.12 -14.17 -18.94
CA VAL A 554 7.74 -14.66 -18.80
C VAL A 554 6.79 -13.78 -19.61
N LEU A 555 5.85 -14.41 -20.31
CA LEU A 555 4.74 -13.79 -21.02
C LEU A 555 3.44 -14.40 -20.49
N SER A 556 2.48 -13.56 -20.07
CA SER A 556 1.18 -14.03 -19.62
C SER A 556 0.43 -14.80 -20.72
N ASP A 557 -0.45 -15.72 -20.33
CA ASP A 557 -1.28 -16.48 -21.27
C ASP A 557 -2.27 -15.58 -22.04
N THR A 558 -2.59 -14.40 -21.51
CA THR A 558 -3.36 -13.35 -22.21
C THR A 558 -2.51 -12.49 -23.16
N LYS A 559 -1.19 -12.62 -23.10
CA LYS A 559 -0.21 -11.82 -23.84
C LYS A 559 -0.26 -10.31 -23.51
N GLU A 560 -0.82 -9.93 -22.38
CA GLU A 560 -0.92 -8.53 -21.95
C GLU A 560 0.20 -8.11 -20.99
N LEU A 561 0.92 -9.08 -20.38
CA LEU A 561 2.01 -8.86 -19.43
C LEU A 561 3.26 -9.59 -19.87
N TYR A 562 4.39 -8.91 -19.80
CA TYR A 562 5.71 -9.48 -20.05
C TYR A 562 6.75 -8.98 -19.07
N ARG A 563 7.66 -9.85 -18.69
CA ARG A 563 8.82 -9.48 -17.89
C ARG A 563 10.05 -10.26 -18.35
N ASN A 564 11.20 -9.57 -18.43
CA ASN A 564 12.51 -10.16 -18.72
C ASN A 564 13.46 -9.90 -17.55
N LEU A 565 13.86 -10.95 -16.88
CA LEU A 565 14.71 -10.93 -15.69
C LEU A 565 16.14 -10.45 -16.00
N LYS A 566 16.69 -10.92 -17.13
CA LYS A 566 18.07 -10.63 -17.53
C LYS A 566 18.25 -9.17 -17.98
N LYS A 567 17.28 -8.67 -18.73
CA LYS A 567 17.22 -7.26 -19.15
C LYS A 567 16.70 -6.33 -18.08
N LYS A 568 16.04 -6.87 -17.06
CA LYS A 568 15.37 -6.15 -15.96
C LYS A 568 14.34 -5.15 -16.49
N ILE A 569 13.51 -5.59 -17.42
CA ILE A 569 12.40 -4.82 -17.99
C ILE A 569 11.09 -5.57 -17.93
N GLY A 570 10.00 -4.82 -17.99
CA GLY A 570 8.67 -5.36 -18.19
C GLY A 570 7.79 -4.42 -19.00
N TRP A 571 6.69 -4.97 -19.53
CA TRP A 571 5.67 -4.14 -20.18
C TRP A 571 4.26 -4.68 -19.94
N ILE A 572 3.30 -3.77 -20.08
CA ILE A 572 1.86 -3.99 -20.04
C ILE A 572 1.29 -3.50 -21.37
N ASP A 573 0.51 -4.33 -22.07
CA ASP A 573 -0.08 -3.99 -23.36
C ASP A 573 -1.56 -4.37 -23.41
N THR A 574 -2.42 -3.44 -23.00
CA THR A 574 -3.87 -3.58 -23.09
C THR A 574 -4.47 -2.52 -24.00
N PRO A 575 -5.74 -2.62 -24.43
CA PRO A 575 -6.34 -1.60 -25.27
C PRO A 575 -6.37 -0.20 -24.62
N ASN A 576 -6.56 -0.12 -23.29
CA ASN A 576 -6.80 1.12 -22.57
C ASN A 576 -5.61 1.61 -21.77
N THR A 577 -4.71 0.72 -21.32
CA THR A 577 -3.52 1.07 -20.56
C THR A 577 -2.31 0.32 -21.12
N LYS A 578 -1.22 1.06 -21.31
CA LYS A 578 0.07 0.53 -21.71
C LYS A 578 1.16 1.07 -20.82
N ALA A 579 2.15 0.25 -20.51
CA ALA A 579 3.29 0.70 -19.73
C ALA A 579 4.56 -0.08 -20.10
N ILE A 580 5.70 0.56 -19.90
CA ILE A 580 7.02 -0.05 -19.88
C ILE A 580 7.70 0.34 -18.55
N TYR A 581 8.47 -0.56 -17.96
CA TYR A 581 9.16 -0.30 -16.70
C TYR A 581 10.48 -1.07 -16.57
N GLY A 582 11.38 -0.57 -15.73
CA GLY A 582 12.69 -1.15 -15.48
C GLY A 582 13.84 -0.43 -16.19
N LEU A 583 14.90 -1.15 -16.58
CA LEU A 583 16.08 -0.58 -17.28
C LEU A 583 15.82 -0.34 -18.77
N VAL A 584 14.72 0.32 -19.07
CA VAL A 584 14.18 0.50 -20.43
C VAL A 584 15.06 1.38 -21.34
N GLY A 585 15.88 2.27 -20.74
CA GLY A 585 16.78 3.14 -21.53
C GLY A 585 17.86 2.40 -22.31
N LYS A 586 18.11 1.14 -21.99
CA LYS A 586 19.09 0.29 -22.70
C LYS A 586 18.50 -0.48 -23.89
N GLU A 587 17.15 -0.51 -23.99
CA GLU A 587 16.46 -1.31 -25.01
C GLU A 587 16.22 -0.57 -26.33
N GLY A 588 16.42 0.77 -26.37
CA GLY A 588 16.09 1.57 -27.51
C GLY A 588 14.57 1.75 -27.68
N GLU A 589 14.05 1.56 -28.92
CA GLU A 589 12.62 1.66 -29.19
C GLU A 589 11.89 0.38 -28.75
N MET A 590 10.94 0.53 -27.85
CA MET A 590 10.00 -0.53 -27.43
C MET A 590 8.66 -0.33 -28.13
N THR A 591 8.14 -1.38 -28.75
CA THR A 591 6.89 -1.36 -29.53
C THR A 591 5.82 -2.19 -28.83
N LEU A 592 4.71 -1.53 -28.48
CA LEU A 592 3.46 -2.13 -28.01
C LEU A 592 2.36 -1.89 -29.05
N THR A 593 1.20 -2.50 -28.88
CA THR A 593 0.05 -2.25 -29.77
C THR A 593 -0.34 -0.77 -29.74
N ASN A 594 -0.29 -0.08 -30.88
CA ASN A 594 -0.58 1.36 -31.03
C ASN A 594 0.31 2.32 -30.22
N LEU A 595 1.46 1.88 -29.71
CA LEU A 595 2.37 2.74 -28.95
C LEU A 595 3.82 2.32 -29.20
N LYS A 596 4.67 3.30 -29.53
CA LYS A 596 6.11 3.14 -29.53
C LYS A 596 6.72 4.13 -28.54
N ILE A 597 7.68 3.68 -27.77
CA ILE A 597 8.39 4.48 -26.77
C ILE A 597 9.88 4.24 -26.88
N ASN A 598 10.66 5.32 -26.98
CA ASN A 598 12.11 5.27 -26.94
C ASN A 598 12.61 6.11 -25.77
N VAL A 599 12.88 5.47 -24.63
CA VAL A 599 13.36 6.13 -23.43
C VAL A 599 14.86 6.33 -23.50
N LYS A 600 15.34 7.51 -23.08
CA LYS A 600 16.77 7.86 -23.02
C LYS A 600 17.34 7.73 -21.61
N THR A 601 16.48 7.86 -20.59
CA THR A 601 16.83 7.67 -19.17
C THR A 601 16.98 6.18 -18.89
N ASP A 602 18.02 5.75 -18.19
CA ASP A 602 18.38 4.32 -18.00
C ASP A 602 17.28 3.51 -17.31
N PHE A 603 16.69 4.04 -16.23
CA PHE A 603 15.59 3.45 -15.48
C PHE A 603 14.35 4.35 -15.54
N ALA A 604 13.24 3.80 -15.92
CA ALA A 604 11.97 4.52 -15.97
C ALA A 604 10.78 3.57 -15.86
N THR A 605 9.66 4.12 -15.37
CA THR A 605 8.31 3.61 -15.59
C THR A 605 7.55 4.66 -16.38
N VAL A 606 7.10 4.29 -17.58
CA VAL A 606 6.28 5.14 -18.45
C VAL A 606 4.96 4.44 -18.71
N ALA A 607 3.86 5.07 -18.27
CA ALA A 607 2.51 4.52 -18.39
C ALA A 607 1.58 5.49 -19.12
N LEU A 608 0.80 4.97 -20.06
CA LEU A 608 -0.24 5.69 -20.80
C LEU A 608 -1.58 5.01 -20.59
N SER A 609 -2.55 5.72 -20.04
CA SER A 609 -3.93 5.22 -19.84
C SER A 609 -4.96 6.17 -20.43
N THR A 610 -6.03 5.59 -21.00
CA THR A 610 -7.20 6.40 -21.38
C THR A 610 -7.98 6.82 -20.14
N LEU A 611 -8.48 8.05 -20.15
CA LEU A 611 -9.42 8.57 -19.14
C LEU A 611 -10.88 8.48 -19.61
N THR A 612 -11.09 7.84 -20.74
CA THR A 612 -12.37 7.51 -21.36
C THR A 612 -12.55 5.98 -21.39
N ASN A 613 -13.69 5.50 -21.84
CA ASN A 613 -13.94 4.06 -22.06
C ASN A 613 -13.36 3.53 -23.37
N GLU A 614 -13.00 4.41 -24.29
CA GLU A 614 -12.43 4.04 -25.59
C GLU A 614 -10.97 3.60 -25.45
N PRO A 615 -10.50 2.70 -26.32
CA PRO A 615 -9.09 2.31 -26.37
C PRO A 615 -8.19 3.47 -26.80
N ILE A 616 -6.88 3.38 -26.53
CA ILE A 616 -5.88 4.41 -26.87
C ILE A 616 -6.00 4.88 -28.30
N LYS A 617 -6.28 3.97 -29.24
CA LYS A 617 -6.43 4.31 -30.67
C LYS A 617 -7.49 5.39 -30.93
N SER A 618 -8.57 5.41 -30.17
CA SER A 618 -9.73 6.29 -30.40
C SER A 618 -10.06 7.24 -29.23
N SER A 619 -9.27 7.18 -28.15
CA SER A 619 -9.51 8.02 -26.97
C SER A 619 -9.21 9.49 -27.23
N THR A 620 -10.05 10.36 -26.71
CA THR A 620 -9.90 11.82 -26.75
C THR A 620 -9.27 12.40 -25.50
N ASN A 621 -9.03 11.57 -24.46
CA ASN A 621 -8.46 12.01 -23.19
C ASN A 621 -7.62 10.89 -22.58
N MET A 622 -6.32 11.15 -22.41
CA MET A 622 -5.35 10.18 -21.91
C MET A 622 -4.39 10.84 -20.91
N LEU A 623 -3.94 10.07 -19.93
CA LEU A 623 -2.88 10.44 -19.01
C LEU A 623 -1.62 9.64 -19.33
N LEU A 624 -0.50 10.34 -19.51
CA LEU A 624 0.83 9.75 -19.53
C LEU A 624 1.57 10.16 -18.26
N THR A 625 2.11 9.17 -17.56
CA THR A 625 3.01 9.38 -16.41
C THR A 625 4.36 8.78 -16.70
N ALA A 626 5.42 9.55 -16.47
CA ALA A 626 6.80 9.12 -16.64
C ALA A 626 7.57 9.42 -15.36
N VAL A 627 8.03 8.39 -14.66
CA VAL A 627 8.73 8.51 -13.38
C VAL A 627 9.88 7.50 -13.30
N GLY A 628 10.98 7.93 -12.72
CA GLY A 628 12.15 7.12 -12.44
C GLY A 628 12.43 7.08 -10.93
N ARG A 629 13.67 7.40 -10.59
CA ARG A 629 14.10 7.49 -9.20
C ARG A 629 13.55 8.75 -8.54
N ALA A 630 13.30 8.66 -7.25
CA ALA A 630 12.90 9.79 -6.43
C ALA A 630 13.54 9.71 -5.06
N ASP A 631 14.05 10.85 -4.54
CA ASP A 631 14.70 10.90 -3.24
C ASP A 631 14.67 12.32 -2.65
N ASN A 632 15.07 12.46 -1.39
CA ASN A 632 15.23 13.76 -0.78
C ASN A 632 16.42 14.52 -1.42
N THR A 633 16.35 15.83 -1.42
CA THR A 633 17.48 16.69 -1.79
C THR A 633 18.67 16.39 -0.86
N ASN A 634 19.86 16.22 -1.44
CA ASN A 634 21.11 15.96 -0.70
C ASN A 634 21.16 14.64 0.10
N SER A 635 20.28 13.67 -0.16
CA SER A 635 20.42 12.32 0.40
C SER A 635 21.79 11.71 0.03
N LYS A 636 22.40 10.96 0.96
CA LYS A 636 23.68 10.29 0.74
C LYS A 636 23.60 8.82 1.09
N TYR A 637 24.26 8.03 0.28
CA TYR A 637 24.33 6.57 0.42
C TYR A 637 25.78 6.09 0.29
N ASN A 638 26.03 4.86 0.70
CA ASN A 638 27.28 4.16 0.38
C ASN A 638 27.34 3.81 -1.13
N ALA A 639 28.49 3.35 -1.61
CA ALA A 639 28.76 3.13 -3.02
C ALA A 639 27.79 2.14 -3.72
N ASP A 640 27.32 1.12 -3.00
CA ASP A 640 26.37 0.13 -3.51
C ASP A 640 24.90 0.46 -3.22
N HIS A 641 24.62 1.65 -2.66
CA HIS A 641 23.28 2.14 -2.33
C HIS A 641 22.47 1.18 -1.45
N THR A 642 23.13 0.54 -0.49
CA THR A 642 22.50 -0.38 0.47
C THR A 642 22.47 0.16 1.90
N LYS A 643 23.13 1.31 2.14
CA LYS A 643 23.15 1.98 3.43
C LYS A 643 22.97 3.48 3.25
N GLN A 644 22.00 4.05 3.97
CA GLN A 644 21.80 5.48 4.02
C GLN A 644 22.79 6.12 4.98
N LEU A 645 23.53 7.11 4.50
CA LEU A 645 24.53 7.89 5.26
C LEU A 645 23.95 9.22 5.72
N ASP A 646 23.08 9.84 4.90
CA ASP A 646 22.39 11.08 5.20
C ASP A 646 20.97 11.02 4.61
N VAL A 647 19.98 11.39 5.39
CA VAL A 647 18.58 11.43 4.97
C VAL A 647 18.31 12.51 3.93
N GLY A 648 19.13 13.58 3.93
CA GLY A 648 18.89 14.76 3.13
C GLY A 648 17.80 15.66 3.69
N GLU A 649 17.25 16.50 2.83
CA GLU A 649 16.25 17.52 3.16
C GLU A 649 15.18 17.65 2.06
N GLY A 650 14.17 18.49 2.29
CA GLY A 650 13.17 18.82 1.25
C GLY A 650 13.68 19.83 0.21
N PRO A 651 13.05 19.88 -0.96
CA PRO A 651 11.95 19.01 -1.40
C PRO A 651 12.43 17.64 -1.87
N ILE A 652 11.50 16.69 -2.02
CA ILE A 652 11.76 15.47 -2.78
C ILE A 652 12.10 15.86 -4.22
N GLN A 653 13.11 15.23 -4.78
CA GLN A 653 13.52 15.34 -6.17
C GLN A 653 13.04 14.12 -6.94
N VAL A 654 12.43 14.31 -8.10
CA VAL A 654 12.05 13.23 -9.00
C VAL A 654 12.85 13.33 -10.29
N GLU A 655 13.37 12.19 -10.75
CA GLU A 655 14.16 12.09 -11.97
C GLU A 655 13.32 12.41 -13.20
N ILE A 656 13.84 13.27 -14.08
CA ILE A 656 13.21 13.62 -15.35
C ILE A 656 13.41 12.49 -16.32
N ILE A 657 12.33 11.99 -16.90
CA ILE A 657 12.36 10.96 -17.93
C ILE A 657 12.34 11.61 -19.30
N GLU A 658 13.41 11.42 -20.07
CA GLU A 658 13.48 11.83 -21.47
C GLU A 658 13.05 10.67 -22.38
N ALA A 659 12.02 10.86 -23.19
CA ALA A 659 11.52 9.85 -24.11
C ALA A 659 10.87 10.45 -25.35
N ALA A 660 10.99 9.74 -26.49
CA ALA A 660 10.20 9.96 -27.70
C ALA A 660 9.02 8.97 -27.71
N ILE A 661 7.83 9.45 -28.05
CA ILE A 661 6.59 8.72 -28.00
C ILE A 661 5.84 8.86 -29.31
N GLU A 662 5.39 7.72 -29.85
CA GLU A 662 4.50 7.64 -31.02
C GLU A 662 3.23 6.87 -30.65
N ILE A 663 2.08 7.48 -30.84
CA ILE A 663 0.77 6.87 -30.62
C ILE A 663 0.07 6.70 -31.98
N THR A 664 -0.25 5.45 -32.35
CA THR A 664 -1.11 5.20 -33.51
C THR A 664 -2.55 5.50 -33.09
N THR A 665 -3.15 6.54 -33.66
CA THR A 665 -4.49 7.02 -33.29
C THR A 665 -5.23 7.58 -34.50
N ASP A 666 -6.57 7.51 -34.47
CA ASP A 666 -7.47 8.14 -35.44
C ASP A 666 -7.86 9.59 -35.06
N LYS A 667 -7.28 10.13 -33.96
CA LYS A 667 -7.52 11.49 -33.48
C LYS A 667 -6.44 12.45 -33.94
N SER A 668 -6.76 13.33 -34.89
CA SER A 668 -5.79 14.25 -35.51
C SER A 668 -5.57 15.55 -34.73
N ASN A 669 -6.42 15.85 -33.73
CA ASN A 669 -6.44 17.13 -33.00
C ASN A 669 -5.98 17.00 -31.53
N LEU A 670 -5.20 15.98 -31.19
CA LEU A 670 -4.65 15.81 -29.84
C LEU A 670 -3.62 16.90 -29.51
N ARG A 671 -3.58 17.29 -28.25
CA ARG A 671 -2.57 18.19 -27.65
C ARG A 671 -1.99 17.52 -26.41
N VAL A 672 -0.72 17.76 -26.16
CA VAL A 672 0.00 17.27 -24.98
C VAL A 672 0.28 18.45 -24.05
N MET A 673 -0.19 18.38 -22.81
CA MET A 673 -0.01 19.39 -21.77
C MET A 673 0.84 18.81 -20.64
N ALA A 674 1.93 19.49 -20.32
CA ALA A 674 2.71 19.16 -19.11
C ALA A 674 1.99 19.69 -17.87
N ILE A 675 1.82 18.84 -16.87
CA ILE A 675 1.12 19.16 -15.60
C ILE A 675 2.12 19.09 -14.46
N ASN A 676 2.26 20.16 -13.68
CA ASN A 676 3.11 20.14 -12.49
C ASN A 676 2.47 19.34 -11.34
N PRO A 677 3.24 19.02 -10.27
CA PRO A 677 2.69 18.30 -9.12
C PRO A 677 1.50 18.97 -8.42
N GLN A 678 1.29 20.28 -8.62
CA GLN A 678 0.15 21.03 -8.08
C GLN A 678 -1.09 20.99 -9.00
N GLY A 679 -1.03 20.33 -10.16
CA GLY A 679 -2.15 20.21 -11.09
C GLY A 679 -2.26 21.32 -12.14
N PHE A 680 -1.30 22.25 -12.20
CA PHE A 680 -1.32 23.34 -13.20
C PHE A 680 -0.64 22.95 -14.50
N ILE A 681 -1.21 23.35 -15.62
CA ILE A 681 -0.58 23.26 -16.93
C ILE A 681 0.62 24.20 -16.98
N THR A 682 1.81 23.68 -17.19
CA THR A 682 3.07 24.43 -17.32
C THR A 682 3.43 24.77 -18.76
N GLY A 683 2.87 24.04 -19.72
CA GLY A 683 3.05 24.29 -21.15
C GLY A 683 2.50 23.21 -22.04
N TYR A 684 2.49 23.51 -23.34
CA TYR A 684 2.11 22.57 -24.37
C TYR A 684 3.36 21.95 -24.99
N ILE A 685 3.43 20.63 -24.99
CA ILE A 685 4.52 19.90 -25.61
C ILE A 685 4.38 19.97 -27.14
N PRO A 686 5.42 20.35 -27.90
CA PRO A 686 5.41 20.28 -29.35
C PRO A 686 5.09 18.86 -29.83
N SER A 687 4.12 18.75 -30.71
CA SER A 687 3.62 17.47 -31.22
C SER A 687 3.24 17.54 -32.68
N GLU A 688 3.32 16.41 -33.40
CA GLU A 688 2.97 16.28 -34.80
C GLU A 688 2.01 15.11 -35.01
N TYR A 689 0.97 15.31 -35.80
CA TYR A 689 0.12 14.23 -36.31
C TYR A 689 0.32 14.07 -37.81
N LYS A 690 0.74 12.88 -38.21
CA LYS A 690 0.94 12.54 -39.63
C LYS A 690 0.66 11.05 -39.85
N ASP A 691 -0.10 10.75 -40.91
CA ASP A 691 -0.38 9.38 -41.37
C ASP A 691 -0.93 8.43 -40.26
N GLY A 692 -1.80 8.94 -39.40
CA GLY A 692 -2.38 8.17 -38.27
C GLY A 692 -1.47 8.02 -37.05
N ILE A 693 -0.32 8.69 -37.04
CA ILE A 693 0.64 8.64 -35.95
C ILE A 693 0.79 10.02 -35.31
N PHE A 694 0.59 10.07 -34.00
CA PHE A 694 0.77 11.24 -33.16
C PHE A 694 2.13 11.14 -32.44
N ARG A 695 3.02 12.10 -32.62
CA ARG A 695 4.41 12.10 -32.12
C ARG A 695 4.69 13.27 -31.24
N PHE A 696 5.44 13.03 -30.17
CA PHE A 696 5.96 14.06 -29.26
C PHE A 696 7.13 13.54 -28.42
N GLU A 697 7.87 14.47 -27.79
CA GLU A 697 8.95 14.13 -26.85
C GLU A 697 8.68 14.72 -25.49
N ILE A 698 8.98 13.95 -24.42
CA ILE A 698 8.87 14.38 -23.03
C ILE A 698 10.25 14.57 -22.38
N GLY A 699 10.30 15.33 -21.28
CA GLY A 699 11.52 15.55 -20.48
C GLY A 699 12.44 16.67 -20.98
N LYS A 700 12.22 17.22 -22.19
CA LYS A 700 13.01 18.30 -22.78
C LYS A 700 12.39 19.67 -22.53
N ALA A 701 11.25 19.95 -23.18
CA ALA A 701 10.47 21.16 -22.97
C ALA A 701 9.43 20.90 -21.88
N TYR A 702 9.23 21.87 -20.97
CA TYR A 702 8.24 21.76 -19.89
C TYR A 702 8.36 20.45 -19.10
N GLN A 703 9.44 20.32 -18.36
CA GLN A 703 9.78 19.14 -17.56
C GLN A 703 8.68 18.82 -16.54
N SER A 704 8.17 17.61 -16.61
CA SER A 704 7.13 17.09 -15.71
C SER A 704 7.20 15.57 -15.64
N MET A 705 6.52 14.99 -14.67
CA MET A 705 6.21 13.56 -14.65
C MET A 705 4.80 13.25 -15.19
N TYR A 706 3.91 14.25 -15.31
CA TYR A 706 2.54 14.09 -15.77
C TYR A 706 2.28 14.84 -17.07
N TYR A 707 1.69 14.17 -18.02
CA TYR A 707 1.29 14.75 -19.30
C TYR A 707 -0.14 14.35 -19.62
N LEU A 708 -1.02 15.35 -19.77
CA LEU A 708 -2.38 15.14 -20.19
C LEU A 708 -2.47 15.29 -21.71
N ILE A 709 -3.07 14.30 -22.37
CA ILE A 709 -3.23 14.26 -23.83
C ILE A 709 -4.70 14.36 -24.13
N GLN A 710 -5.14 15.47 -24.73
CA GLN A 710 -6.55 15.75 -24.96
C GLN A 710 -6.80 16.24 -26.39
N SER A 711 -7.99 15.88 -26.91
CA SER A 711 -8.58 16.48 -28.10
C SER A 711 -9.19 17.84 -27.74
N LEU A 712 -8.84 18.89 -28.45
CA LEU A 712 -9.38 20.24 -28.29
C LEU A 712 -10.51 20.47 -29.28
#